data_8aea93ab20d0e140beaee946e1c2d0d8
#
_entry.id   8aea93ab20d0e140beaee946e1c2d0d8
#
_cell.length_a   1.000
_cell.length_b   1.000
_cell.length_c   1.000
_cell.angle_alpha   90.00
_cell.angle_beta   90.00
_cell.angle_gamma   90.00
#
_symmetry.space_group_name_H-M   'P 1'
#
loop_
_entity.id
_entity.type
_entity.pdbx_description
1 polymer ?
#
loop_
_entity_poly.entity_id
_entity_poly.type
_entity_poly.pdbx_seq_one_letter_code
_entity_poly.pdbx_strand_id
1 'polypeptide(L)'
;MNNYMSIKSYTVLVFFILISGCTEIYQNVKSQSTDFAALYGESKPKQRFLNKDEVLAKDEISYHQEIKPLLETRCVACHACYDAPCQLKLGSTAGIDRGATKQLVYDGGRSTAASPTRLFIDASNTEEWRTKEFYPVLNERIETAQAALNNSLLAKLIELKRSNPLPESGKLADSFDISLDREQECPTVAEFSEYKQKHPDWGMPYAMPGLSLKQEYTLMSWLQQGAKFDAPPALSAEGIKSVAQWEGFFNRPSLKQQLVSRYIYEHLFVGNIHFKGHSETEFYRLVRSETPSTQPVKEIATLLPYDDPKLSQFYYRLRPVEETIVDKTHIVYELSADKMRRYDELFFQPDYRVSKLPSYQAEVAANPMIAFADIPYQVRYQFLLDDAQFFVSGFIKGPVCRGQMALGSIRDRFWVAFLNPWGNTRKRAKVADPFNAFITQQAANLSLPGVAGNKLGFWGFKKYDVLAEQYLKNKDEMANQVITQFGSLQMEDIWDGGGVNKNAALTVFRHFDSATVVTGLVGDTPLTAWLVDYPIFERIHYLLVAGFDIYSSINHQLAARKYMDVFRIDGENNFLRFMPNDQRNKIHDSWYKGITGKLISYVNTPYYSAGFETGVHYQTTDYKNEFFDQLRKRLGKAAGDKDILNQCEQEACRSESIASLQQDVDMQIQQLAQLKGRELDLLPEMALLRIRTAKGKQDLVYTLLLNKSLKNVSVFIAEDARRERDLDTLTVVPGFLGSYPNFFFDVQQAELPEFISAIQQDRSTDEIDAFYKQFGIRRTNPEIWAHVDWFNAQHKEYRGINAGLFDLNRYHNL
;
A
#
# COMPACT_ATOMS: atom_id res chain seq x y z
N MET A 1 -45.14 11.17 3.99
CA MET A 1 -43.84 10.72 4.54
C MET A 1 -43.59 9.21 4.42
N ASN A 2 -44.55 8.35 4.17
CA ASN A 2 -44.36 6.88 4.14
C ASN A 2 -43.96 6.26 2.79
N ASN A 3 -43.96 7.00 1.68
CA ASN A 3 -43.65 6.44 0.35
C ASN A 3 -42.17 6.63 -0.08
N TYR A 4 -41.39 7.41 0.66
CA TYR A 4 -39.98 7.66 0.32
C TYR A 4 -39.03 6.57 0.82
N MET A 5 -39.39 5.78 1.83
CA MET A 5 -38.58 4.66 2.33
C MET A 5 -38.56 3.45 1.37
N SER A 6 -39.59 3.27 0.53
CA SER A 6 -39.71 2.14 -0.39
C SER A 6 -38.72 2.18 -1.55
N ILE A 7 -38.40 3.37 -2.09
CA ILE A 7 -37.53 3.52 -3.26
C ILE A 7 -36.07 3.27 -2.92
N LYS A 8 -35.60 3.71 -1.74
CA LYS A 8 -34.23 3.42 -1.25
C LYS A 8 -33.98 1.90 -1.11
N SER A 9 -34.97 1.14 -0.67
CA SER A 9 -34.86 -0.32 -0.50
C SER A 9 -34.87 -1.07 -1.84
N TYR A 10 -35.64 -0.62 -2.83
CA TYR A 10 -35.76 -1.31 -4.11
C TYR A 10 -34.54 -1.13 -5.01
N THR A 11 -33.92 0.05 -5.04
CA THR A 11 -32.73 0.31 -5.89
C THR A 11 -31.50 -0.45 -5.38
N VAL A 12 -31.34 -0.57 -4.07
CA VAL A 12 -30.30 -1.39 -3.44
C VAL A 12 -30.57 -2.88 -3.64
N LEU A 13 -31.83 -3.32 -3.59
CA LEU A 13 -32.22 -4.72 -3.77
C LEU A 13 -31.99 -5.21 -5.20
N VAL A 14 -32.31 -4.41 -6.21
CA VAL A 14 -32.08 -4.76 -7.63
C VAL A 14 -30.58 -4.85 -7.94
N PHE A 15 -29.75 -4.01 -7.32
CA PHE A 15 -28.29 -4.04 -7.48
C PHE A 15 -27.66 -5.30 -6.85
N PHE A 16 -28.19 -5.77 -5.72
CA PHE A 16 -27.73 -7.00 -5.05
C PHE A 16 -28.23 -8.29 -5.71
N ILE A 17 -29.42 -8.29 -6.30
CA ILE A 17 -29.94 -9.46 -7.02
C ILE A 17 -29.14 -9.75 -8.29
N LEU A 18 -28.59 -8.72 -8.96
CA LEU A 18 -27.71 -8.91 -10.10
C LEU A 18 -26.33 -9.48 -9.73
N ILE A 19 -25.88 -9.24 -8.50
CA ILE A 19 -24.61 -9.83 -7.99
C ILE A 19 -24.85 -11.28 -7.51
N SER A 20 -26.01 -11.58 -6.91
CA SER A 20 -26.33 -12.94 -6.44
C SER A 20 -26.58 -13.93 -7.58
N GLY A 21 -27.02 -13.46 -8.74
CA GLY A 21 -27.29 -14.31 -9.91
C GLY A 21 -26.03 -14.86 -10.60
N CYS A 22 -24.84 -14.26 -10.35
CA CYS A 22 -23.59 -14.77 -10.90
C CYS A 22 -22.88 -15.78 -10.00
N THR A 23 -23.30 -15.91 -8.73
CA THR A 23 -22.62 -16.79 -7.75
C THR A 23 -23.10 -18.25 -7.77
N GLU A 24 -24.24 -18.56 -8.36
CA GLU A 24 -24.75 -19.95 -8.40
C GLU A 24 -24.10 -20.86 -9.46
N ILE A 25 -23.36 -20.32 -10.41
CA ILE A 25 -22.74 -21.10 -11.50
C ILE A 25 -21.36 -21.67 -11.11
N TYR A 26 -20.75 -21.17 -10.04
CA TYR A 26 -19.37 -21.56 -9.64
C TYR A 26 -19.26 -22.62 -8.52
N GLN A 27 -20.37 -23.17 -8.03
CA GLN A 27 -20.35 -24.05 -6.83
C GLN A 27 -20.02 -25.54 -7.08
N ASN A 28 -19.51 -25.97 -8.21
CA ASN A 28 -19.22 -27.40 -8.43
C ASN A 28 -17.80 -27.75 -8.89
N VAL A 29 -16.80 -26.99 -8.50
CA VAL A 29 -15.43 -27.52 -8.51
C VAL A 29 -15.06 -27.86 -7.05
N LYS A 30 -15.45 -29.05 -6.59
CA LYS A 30 -14.77 -29.70 -5.47
C LYS A 30 -13.27 -29.71 -5.80
N SER A 31 -12.45 -28.99 -5.02
CA SER A 31 -11.02 -29.24 -5.01
C SER A 31 -10.88 -30.72 -4.61
N GLN A 32 -10.61 -31.58 -5.57
CA GLN A 32 -10.05 -32.87 -5.26
C GLN A 32 -8.71 -32.54 -4.59
N SER A 33 -8.61 -32.78 -3.29
CA SER A 33 -7.33 -32.75 -2.61
C SER A 33 -6.43 -33.70 -3.38
N THR A 34 -5.53 -33.15 -4.16
CA THR A 34 -4.55 -33.95 -4.90
C THR A 34 -3.67 -34.60 -3.84
N ASP A 35 -3.74 -35.88 -3.70
CA ASP A 35 -2.86 -36.64 -2.78
C ASP A 35 -1.44 -36.53 -3.33
N PHE A 36 -0.71 -35.54 -2.91
CA PHE A 36 0.67 -35.28 -3.31
C PHE A 36 1.58 -36.43 -2.93
N ALA A 37 1.31 -37.15 -1.84
CA ALA A 37 2.07 -38.33 -1.45
C ALA A 37 1.82 -39.51 -2.40
N ALA A 38 0.59 -39.68 -2.88
CA ALA A 38 0.27 -40.68 -3.89
C ALA A 38 0.91 -40.40 -5.26
N LEU A 39 0.97 -39.11 -5.66
CA LEU A 39 1.56 -38.70 -6.93
C LEU A 39 3.10 -38.66 -6.91
N TYR A 40 3.71 -38.30 -5.80
CA TYR A 40 5.16 -38.04 -5.70
C TYR A 40 5.88 -38.92 -4.69
N GLY A 41 5.18 -39.79 -3.98
CA GLY A 41 5.68 -40.51 -2.81
C GLY A 41 5.77 -39.62 -1.58
N GLU A 42 6.15 -40.17 -0.44
CA GLU A 42 6.36 -39.38 0.77
C GLU A 42 7.44 -38.33 0.55
N SER A 43 7.15 -37.10 0.94
CA SER A 43 8.14 -36.03 0.95
C SER A 43 9.26 -36.40 1.93
N LYS A 44 10.48 -36.32 1.48
CA LYS A 44 11.67 -36.37 2.34
C LYS A 44 12.36 -35.05 2.21
N PRO A 45 11.95 -34.05 3.02
CA PRO A 45 12.58 -32.72 2.99
C PRO A 45 14.08 -32.90 3.15
N LYS A 46 14.83 -32.38 2.19
CA LYS A 46 16.28 -32.34 2.31
C LYS A 46 16.65 -31.31 3.36
N GLN A 47 17.66 -31.61 4.17
CA GLN A 47 18.27 -30.64 5.04
C GLN A 47 19.08 -29.66 4.17
N ARG A 48 18.42 -28.60 3.68
CA ARG A 48 19.05 -27.56 2.86
C ARG A 48 19.70 -26.47 3.67
N PHE A 49 19.16 -26.25 4.87
CA PHE A 49 19.68 -25.22 5.78
C PHE A 49 20.93 -25.76 6.46
N LEU A 50 22.07 -25.17 6.16
CA LEU A 50 23.32 -25.49 6.84
C LEU A 50 23.28 -24.95 8.28
N ASN A 51 23.80 -25.75 9.22
CA ASN A 51 24.00 -25.29 10.59
C ASN A 51 25.07 -24.18 10.62
N LYS A 52 25.07 -23.36 11.68
CA LYS A 52 26.03 -22.24 11.81
C LYS A 52 27.49 -22.61 11.71
N ASP A 53 27.81 -23.88 12.04
CA ASP A 53 29.18 -24.41 12.03
C ASP A 53 29.50 -25.17 10.73
N GLU A 54 28.53 -25.34 9.84
CA GLU A 54 28.72 -26.00 8.54
C GLU A 54 29.12 -24.96 7.49
N VAL A 55 30.25 -25.18 6.84
CA VAL A 55 30.78 -24.31 5.79
C VAL A 55 30.60 -24.99 4.44
N LEU A 56 30.18 -24.23 3.44
CA LEU A 56 30.14 -24.69 2.06
C LEU A 56 31.52 -25.20 1.60
N ALA A 57 31.54 -26.27 0.81
CA ALA A 57 32.78 -26.70 0.16
C ALA A 57 33.25 -25.57 -0.80
N LYS A 58 34.55 -25.55 -1.09
CA LYS A 58 35.20 -24.48 -1.86
C LYS A 58 34.56 -24.22 -3.23
N ASP A 59 33.97 -25.28 -3.84
CA ASP A 59 33.39 -25.24 -5.18
C ASP A 59 31.83 -25.20 -5.13
N GLU A 60 31.23 -25.08 -3.91
CA GLU A 60 29.79 -24.96 -3.75
C GLU A 60 29.34 -23.48 -3.85
N ILE A 61 28.23 -23.26 -4.53
CA ILE A 61 27.66 -21.95 -4.77
C ILE A 61 26.92 -21.46 -3.54
N SER A 62 27.28 -20.26 -3.05
CA SER A 62 26.63 -19.61 -1.94
C SER A 62 25.25 -19.05 -2.33
N TYR A 63 24.23 -19.37 -1.54
CA TYR A 63 22.93 -18.77 -1.73
C TYR A 63 22.99 -17.25 -1.50
N HIS A 64 23.59 -16.83 -0.39
CA HIS A 64 23.59 -15.41 -0.03
C HIS A 64 24.46 -14.53 -0.94
N GLN A 65 25.58 -15.06 -1.45
CA GLN A 65 26.51 -14.27 -2.25
C GLN A 65 26.20 -14.30 -3.76
N GLU A 66 25.64 -15.42 -4.27
CA GLU A 66 25.50 -15.63 -5.71
C GLU A 66 24.04 -15.82 -6.14
N ILE A 67 23.25 -16.60 -5.42
CA ILE A 67 21.88 -16.93 -5.83
C ILE A 67 20.89 -15.87 -5.42
N LYS A 68 20.94 -15.37 -4.18
CA LYS A 68 20.03 -14.35 -3.69
C LYS A 68 20.07 -13.08 -4.57
N PRO A 69 21.25 -12.50 -4.91
CA PRO A 69 21.31 -11.35 -5.80
C PRO A 69 20.76 -11.61 -7.21
N LEU A 70 20.93 -12.83 -7.74
CA LEU A 70 20.35 -13.24 -9.02
C LEU A 70 18.81 -13.29 -8.92
N LEU A 71 18.28 -13.94 -7.89
CA LEU A 71 16.83 -14.02 -7.68
C LEU A 71 16.23 -12.64 -7.45
N GLU A 72 16.87 -11.77 -6.68
CA GLU A 72 16.42 -10.39 -6.40
C GLU A 72 16.24 -9.61 -7.69
N THR A 73 17.19 -9.68 -8.59
CA THR A 73 17.20 -8.88 -9.81
C THR A 73 16.36 -9.47 -10.95
N ARG A 74 15.98 -10.75 -10.92
CA ARG A 74 15.31 -11.43 -12.06
C ARG A 74 13.97 -12.09 -11.70
N CYS A 75 13.75 -12.41 -10.43
CA CYS A 75 12.60 -13.22 -10.02
C CYS A 75 11.73 -12.52 -8.97
N VAL A 76 12.36 -11.90 -7.98
CA VAL A 76 11.66 -11.22 -6.87
C VAL A 76 10.80 -10.07 -7.37
N ALA A 77 11.18 -9.40 -8.45
CA ALA A 77 10.37 -8.37 -9.10
C ALA A 77 8.92 -8.80 -9.39
N CYS A 78 8.65 -10.13 -9.49
CA CYS A 78 7.30 -10.67 -9.63
C CYS A 78 6.91 -11.65 -8.49
N HIS A 79 7.89 -12.22 -7.78
CA HIS A 79 7.70 -13.28 -6.80
C HIS A 79 8.06 -12.86 -5.36
N ALA A 80 7.55 -11.70 -4.90
CA ALA A 80 7.77 -11.22 -3.55
C ALA A 80 6.50 -10.95 -2.75
N CYS A 81 5.45 -10.47 -3.38
CA CYS A 81 4.23 -10.05 -2.71
C CYS A 81 3.36 -11.23 -2.26
N TYR A 82 2.34 -10.99 -1.43
CA TYR A 82 1.38 -12.02 -1.00
C TYR A 82 0.63 -12.62 -2.19
N ASP A 83 0.29 -11.80 -3.18
CA ASP A 83 -0.40 -12.19 -4.41
C ASP A 83 0.57 -12.55 -5.55
N ALA A 84 1.82 -12.84 -5.24
CA ALA A 84 2.77 -13.38 -6.21
C ALA A 84 2.19 -14.61 -6.92
N PRO A 85 2.48 -14.82 -8.20
CA PRO A 85 1.98 -15.97 -8.93
C PRO A 85 2.27 -17.27 -8.17
N CYS A 86 1.24 -18.12 -8.02
CA CYS A 86 1.29 -19.36 -7.24
C CYS A 86 1.71 -19.20 -5.77
N GLN A 87 1.56 -18.02 -5.20
CA GLN A 87 2.09 -17.64 -3.89
C GLN A 87 3.59 -17.95 -3.69
N LEU A 88 4.33 -18.16 -4.78
CA LEU A 88 5.75 -18.48 -4.73
C LEU A 88 6.55 -17.21 -4.37
N LYS A 89 7.23 -17.25 -3.24
CA LYS A 89 8.10 -16.18 -2.76
C LYS A 89 9.57 -16.56 -2.91
N LEU A 90 10.28 -15.83 -3.74
CA LEU A 90 11.69 -16.09 -4.04
C LEU A 90 12.64 -15.12 -3.32
N GLY A 91 12.13 -14.25 -2.46
CA GLY A 91 12.92 -13.26 -1.72
C GLY A 91 13.56 -13.77 -0.43
N SER A 92 13.35 -15.03 -0.04
CA SER A 92 13.97 -15.63 1.14
C SER A 92 14.13 -17.14 0.99
N THR A 93 15.06 -17.73 1.74
CA THR A 93 15.28 -19.18 1.81
C THR A 93 14.00 -19.92 2.23
N ALA A 94 13.32 -19.42 3.26
CA ALA A 94 12.06 -19.99 3.74
C ALA A 94 10.95 -19.93 2.68
N GLY A 95 10.89 -18.88 1.86
CA GLY A 95 9.93 -18.75 0.77
C GLY A 95 10.17 -19.73 -0.36
N ILE A 96 11.42 -19.96 -0.72
CA ILE A 96 11.83 -20.93 -1.74
C ILE A 96 11.54 -22.36 -1.25
N ASP A 97 11.88 -22.66 -0.01
CA ASP A 97 11.63 -23.98 0.60
C ASP A 97 10.14 -24.26 0.77
N ARG A 98 9.34 -23.25 1.15
CA ARG A 98 7.87 -23.35 1.17
C ARG A 98 7.32 -23.82 -0.16
N GLY A 99 7.85 -23.30 -1.28
CA GLY A 99 7.38 -23.61 -2.62
C GLY A 99 6.13 -22.85 -3.04
N ALA A 100 5.32 -23.47 -3.90
CA ALA A 100 4.16 -22.88 -4.56
C ALA A 100 2.85 -23.58 -4.19
N THR A 101 1.72 -22.92 -4.44
CA THR A 101 0.37 -23.50 -4.25
C THR A 101 -0.57 -23.01 -5.34
N LYS A 102 -1.64 -23.78 -5.60
CA LYS A 102 -2.73 -23.36 -6.50
C LYS A 102 -3.77 -22.44 -5.81
N GLN A 103 -3.71 -22.34 -4.49
CA GLN A 103 -4.62 -21.49 -3.71
C GLN A 103 -4.32 -20.01 -3.97
N LEU A 104 -5.37 -19.22 -4.20
CA LEU A 104 -5.26 -17.76 -4.33
C LEU A 104 -5.37 -17.08 -2.95
N VAL A 105 -4.53 -16.09 -2.69
CA VAL A 105 -4.69 -15.21 -1.52
C VAL A 105 -5.88 -14.29 -1.74
N TYR A 106 -5.88 -13.55 -2.84
CA TYR A 106 -7.01 -12.75 -3.28
C TYR A 106 -7.92 -13.57 -4.18
N ASP A 107 -9.15 -13.76 -3.74
CA ASP A 107 -10.20 -14.38 -4.54
C ASP A 107 -11.48 -13.55 -4.37
N GLY A 108 -11.83 -12.78 -5.41
CA GLY A 108 -13.00 -11.92 -5.43
C GLY A 108 -14.34 -12.67 -5.40
N GLY A 109 -14.33 -13.98 -5.62
CA GLY A 109 -15.50 -14.86 -5.56
C GLY A 109 -15.61 -15.68 -4.26
N ARG A 110 -14.60 -15.60 -3.38
CA ARG A 110 -14.55 -16.43 -2.17
C ARG A 110 -15.67 -16.11 -1.20
N SER A 111 -16.53 -17.07 -0.94
CA SER A 111 -17.66 -16.95 0.01
C SER A 111 -17.28 -17.21 1.47
N THR A 112 -16.21 -18.01 1.70
CA THR A 112 -15.68 -18.36 3.02
C THR A 112 -14.21 -18.01 3.13
N ALA A 113 -13.73 -17.65 4.32
CA ALA A 113 -12.32 -17.34 4.54
C ALA A 113 -11.44 -18.56 4.28
N ALA A 114 -10.27 -18.33 3.65
CA ALA A 114 -9.22 -19.32 3.51
C ALA A 114 -8.32 -19.35 4.76
N SER A 115 -7.61 -20.45 4.96
CA SER A 115 -6.58 -20.54 6.00
C SER A 115 -5.40 -19.64 5.65
N PRO A 116 -4.83 -18.91 6.61
CA PRO A 116 -3.69 -18.06 6.37
C PRO A 116 -2.45 -18.88 5.95
N THR A 117 -1.65 -18.28 5.06
CA THR A 117 -0.42 -18.88 4.51
C THR A 117 0.76 -17.91 4.59
N ARG A 118 0.82 -17.10 5.65
CA ARG A 118 1.86 -16.08 5.87
C ARG A 118 3.18 -16.76 6.22
N LEU A 119 4.20 -16.44 5.43
CA LEU A 119 5.55 -16.93 5.66
C LEU A 119 6.06 -16.48 7.03
N PHE A 120 6.80 -17.34 7.74
CA PHE A 120 7.32 -17.17 9.10
C PHE A 120 6.28 -17.21 10.24
N ILE A 121 4.98 -17.24 9.93
CA ILE A 121 3.92 -17.13 10.93
C ILE A 121 3.05 -18.40 10.97
N ASP A 122 2.52 -18.84 9.83
CA ASP A 122 1.45 -19.85 9.79
C ASP A 122 1.94 -21.30 9.64
N ALA A 123 3.24 -21.48 9.43
CA ALA A 123 3.95 -22.76 9.50
C ALA A 123 5.44 -22.49 9.76
N SER A 124 6.09 -23.44 10.43
CA SER A 124 7.47 -23.30 10.91
C SER A 124 8.47 -24.19 10.18
N ASN A 125 8.00 -25.15 9.38
CA ASN A 125 8.85 -26.12 8.66
C ASN A 125 8.19 -26.59 7.36
N THR A 126 8.97 -27.27 6.53
CA THR A 126 8.57 -27.74 5.21
C THR A 126 7.37 -28.70 5.28
N GLU A 127 7.31 -29.59 6.26
CA GLU A 127 6.24 -30.57 6.39
C GLU A 127 4.89 -29.92 6.66
N GLU A 128 4.87 -28.89 7.54
CA GLU A 128 3.68 -28.09 7.80
C GLU A 128 3.19 -27.37 6.53
N TRP A 129 4.12 -26.88 5.70
CA TRP A 129 3.75 -26.27 4.41
C TRP A 129 3.15 -27.30 3.44
N ARG A 130 3.64 -28.55 3.43
CA ARG A 130 3.06 -29.62 2.59
C ARG A 130 1.63 -29.96 3.03
N THR A 131 1.34 -29.94 4.33
CA THR A 131 -0.05 -30.11 4.85
C THR A 131 -0.98 -28.95 4.47
N LYS A 132 -0.42 -27.76 4.14
CA LYS A 132 -1.15 -26.59 3.63
C LYS A 132 -1.21 -26.54 2.09
N GLU A 133 -0.98 -27.66 1.42
CA GLU A 133 -1.04 -27.80 -0.04
C GLU A 133 0.01 -26.99 -0.81
N PHE A 134 1.13 -26.63 -0.17
CA PHE A 134 2.28 -26.11 -0.88
C PHE A 134 3.11 -27.29 -1.43
N TYR A 135 3.44 -27.21 -2.72
CA TYR A 135 4.29 -28.19 -3.37
C TYR A 135 5.69 -27.64 -3.67
N PRO A 136 6.72 -28.50 -3.69
CA PRO A 136 8.08 -28.03 -3.86
C PRO A 136 8.35 -27.52 -5.28
N VAL A 137 9.12 -26.45 -5.37
CA VAL A 137 9.70 -25.96 -6.62
C VAL A 137 11.14 -26.42 -6.82
N LEU A 138 11.75 -26.95 -5.76
CA LEU A 138 13.07 -27.61 -5.75
C LEU A 138 12.89 -29.12 -5.59
N ASN A 139 13.89 -29.89 -6.01
CA ASN A 139 13.87 -31.34 -5.78
C ASN A 139 13.99 -31.73 -4.29
N GLU A 140 13.07 -32.54 -3.78
CA GLU A 140 13.04 -32.98 -2.38
C GLU A 140 13.33 -34.47 -2.16
N ARG A 141 13.61 -35.25 -3.20
CA ARG A 141 13.48 -36.70 -3.09
C ARG A 141 14.72 -37.53 -3.45
N ILE A 142 15.45 -37.13 -4.48
CA ILE A 142 16.53 -37.95 -5.05
C ILE A 142 17.85 -37.18 -5.01
N GLU A 143 18.90 -37.85 -4.50
CA GLU A 143 20.18 -37.19 -4.20
C GLU A 143 21.20 -37.23 -5.33
N THR A 144 20.77 -37.22 -6.59
CA THR A 144 21.71 -37.15 -7.73
C THR A 144 21.61 -35.78 -8.40
N ALA A 145 22.73 -35.26 -8.92
CA ALA A 145 22.77 -33.96 -9.61
C ALA A 145 21.76 -33.90 -10.79
N GLN A 146 21.59 -35.00 -11.54
CA GLN A 146 20.64 -35.07 -12.63
C GLN A 146 19.19 -35.08 -12.12
N ALA A 147 18.89 -35.76 -11.03
CA ALA A 147 17.57 -35.76 -10.43
C ALA A 147 17.23 -34.40 -9.82
N ALA A 148 18.22 -33.67 -9.32
CA ALA A 148 18.06 -32.32 -8.80
C ALA A 148 17.48 -31.38 -9.85
N LEU A 149 17.90 -31.44 -11.10
CA LEU A 149 17.33 -30.67 -12.21
C LEU A 149 15.99 -31.25 -12.70
N ASN A 150 15.93 -32.57 -12.93
CA ASN A 150 14.73 -33.20 -13.49
C ASN A 150 13.50 -33.09 -12.61
N ASN A 151 13.67 -32.97 -11.29
CA ASN A 151 12.61 -32.84 -10.31
C ASN A 151 12.50 -31.41 -9.72
N SER A 152 13.19 -30.44 -10.29
CA SER A 152 13.05 -29.05 -9.96
C SER A 152 12.13 -28.33 -10.95
N LEU A 153 10.99 -27.85 -10.49
CA LEU A 153 10.09 -27.03 -11.31
C LEU A 153 10.78 -25.73 -11.74
N LEU A 154 11.60 -25.13 -10.85
CA LEU A 154 12.38 -23.93 -11.14
C LEU A 154 13.30 -24.16 -12.34
N ALA A 155 14.08 -25.26 -12.35
CA ALA A 155 14.95 -25.62 -13.48
C ALA A 155 14.14 -25.79 -14.78
N LYS A 156 13.03 -26.54 -14.72
CA LYS A 156 12.18 -26.80 -15.89
C LYS A 156 11.60 -25.54 -16.53
N LEU A 157 11.17 -24.58 -15.70
CA LEU A 157 10.59 -23.31 -16.19
C LEU A 157 11.67 -22.41 -16.83
N ILE A 158 12.90 -22.42 -16.30
CA ILE A 158 14.04 -21.71 -16.90
C ILE A 158 14.43 -22.34 -18.24
N GLU A 159 14.51 -23.67 -18.31
CA GLU A 159 14.79 -24.41 -19.56
C GLU A 159 13.70 -24.16 -20.62
N LEU A 160 12.43 -24.07 -20.19
CA LEU A 160 11.31 -23.77 -21.08
C LEU A 160 11.47 -22.36 -21.71
N LYS A 161 11.87 -21.36 -20.91
CA LYS A 161 12.15 -20.01 -21.40
C LYS A 161 13.32 -20.00 -22.39
N ARG A 162 14.39 -20.70 -22.10
CA ARG A 162 15.54 -20.82 -23.02
C ARG A 162 15.16 -21.45 -24.34
N SER A 163 14.30 -22.48 -24.33
CA SER A 163 13.84 -23.18 -25.51
C SER A 163 12.86 -22.36 -26.37
N ASN A 164 12.15 -21.40 -25.73
CA ASN A 164 11.17 -20.55 -26.37
C ASN A 164 11.42 -19.08 -25.94
N PRO A 165 12.47 -18.45 -26.50
CA PRO A 165 12.80 -17.06 -26.18
C PRO A 165 11.73 -16.11 -26.72
N LEU A 166 11.60 -14.94 -26.10
CA LEU A 166 10.74 -13.88 -26.59
C LEU A 166 11.32 -13.28 -27.89
N PRO A 167 10.45 -12.68 -28.74
CA PRO A 167 10.95 -11.85 -29.83
C PRO A 167 11.79 -10.69 -29.26
N GLU A 168 12.82 -10.26 -29.98
CA GLU A 168 13.76 -9.21 -29.54
C GLU A 168 13.23 -7.80 -29.74
N SER A 169 12.04 -7.63 -30.29
CA SER A 169 11.43 -6.31 -30.53
C SER A 169 9.93 -6.41 -30.68
N GLY A 170 9.27 -5.25 -30.59
CA GLY A 170 7.84 -5.13 -30.75
C GLY A 170 7.06 -5.41 -29.48
N LYS A 171 5.75 -5.41 -29.60
CA LYS A 171 4.81 -5.73 -28.53
C LYS A 171 4.74 -7.26 -28.36
N LEU A 172 4.56 -7.74 -27.13
CA LEU A 172 4.25 -9.16 -26.89
C LEU A 172 2.91 -9.52 -27.50
N ALA A 173 2.79 -10.77 -27.97
CA ALA A 173 1.55 -11.31 -28.48
C ALA A 173 0.45 -11.33 -27.38
N ASP A 174 -0.80 -11.22 -27.80
CA ASP A 174 -1.96 -11.20 -26.89
C ASP A 174 -2.14 -12.51 -26.10
N SER A 175 -1.42 -13.59 -26.48
CA SER A 175 -1.35 -14.83 -25.71
C SER A 175 -0.67 -14.68 -24.36
N PHE A 176 0.10 -13.61 -24.16
CA PHE A 176 0.67 -13.26 -22.86
C PHE A 176 -0.31 -12.39 -22.07
N ASP A 177 -1.17 -13.02 -21.29
CA ASP A 177 -1.98 -12.26 -20.33
C ASP A 177 -1.10 -11.77 -19.18
N ILE A 178 -0.89 -10.45 -19.13
CA ILE A 178 -0.14 -9.76 -18.07
C ILE A 178 -1.05 -8.95 -17.15
N SER A 179 -2.37 -9.09 -17.26
CA SER A 179 -3.34 -8.43 -16.38
C SER A 179 -3.18 -8.90 -14.93
N LEU A 180 -3.64 -8.08 -13.98
CA LEU A 180 -3.64 -8.47 -12.56
C LEU A 180 -4.62 -9.62 -12.26
N ASP A 181 -5.67 -9.72 -13.06
CA ASP A 181 -6.73 -10.72 -12.88
C ASP A 181 -6.53 -11.94 -13.78
N ARG A 182 -5.34 -12.08 -14.37
CA ARG A 182 -4.98 -13.24 -15.20
C ARG A 182 -5.21 -14.55 -14.48
N GLU A 183 -5.68 -15.53 -15.20
CA GLU A 183 -5.74 -16.89 -14.72
C GLU A 183 -4.32 -17.42 -14.48
N GLN A 184 -4.06 -17.91 -13.26
CA GLN A 184 -2.75 -18.43 -12.88
C GLN A 184 -2.73 -19.95 -13.08
N GLU A 185 -1.87 -20.44 -13.96
CA GLU A 185 -1.58 -21.85 -14.07
C GLU A 185 -0.32 -22.18 -13.28
N CYS A 186 -0.48 -22.97 -12.23
CA CYS A 186 0.54 -23.31 -11.25
C CYS A 186 0.85 -24.82 -11.33
N PRO A 187 1.71 -25.27 -12.27
CA PRO A 187 1.99 -26.68 -12.45
C PRO A 187 2.87 -27.23 -11.34
N THR A 188 2.68 -28.48 -11.01
CA THR A 188 3.65 -29.28 -10.26
C THR A 188 4.65 -29.91 -11.24
N VAL A 189 5.71 -30.54 -10.72
CA VAL A 189 6.68 -31.27 -11.57
C VAL A 189 6.01 -32.36 -12.40
N ALA A 190 4.99 -33.06 -11.87
CA ALA A 190 4.27 -34.10 -12.60
C ALA A 190 3.41 -33.54 -13.73
N GLU A 191 2.80 -32.39 -13.52
CA GLU A 191 1.94 -31.72 -14.50
C GLU A 191 2.74 -30.95 -15.54
N PHE A 192 4.06 -30.78 -15.37
CA PHE A 192 4.89 -29.94 -16.22
C PHE A 192 4.88 -30.34 -17.70
N SER A 193 4.77 -31.62 -18.02
CA SER A 193 4.73 -32.09 -19.42
C SER A 193 3.48 -31.59 -20.15
N GLU A 194 2.34 -31.59 -19.49
CA GLU A 194 1.09 -31.05 -20.04
C GLU A 194 1.16 -29.52 -20.10
N TYR A 195 1.62 -28.88 -19.03
CA TYR A 195 1.83 -27.43 -18.98
C TYR A 195 2.71 -26.92 -20.13
N LYS A 196 3.85 -27.59 -20.39
CA LYS A 196 4.76 -27.24 -21.48
C LYS A 196 4.10 -27.35 -22.86
N GLN A 197 3.22 -28.34 -23.07
CA GLN A 197 2.50 -28.50 -24.34
C GLN A 197 1.44 -27.40 -24.52
N LYS A 198 0.73 -27.05 -23.47
CA LYS A 198 -0.33 -26.06 -23.47
C LYS A 198 0.20 -24.62 -23.55
N HIS A 199 1.31 -24.36 -22.85
CA HIS A 199 1.92 -23.05 -22.68
C HIS A 199 3.43 -23.06 -23.00
N PRO A 200 3.84 -23.27 -24.24
CA PRO A 200 5.25 -23.37 -24.60
C PRO A 200 6.04 -22.08 -24.31
N ASP A 201 5.38 -20.93 -24.37
CA ASP A 201 6.00 -19.60 -24.17
C ASP A 201 6.00 -19.12 -22.72
N TRP A 202 5.40 -19.91 -21.78
CA TRP A 202 5.25 -19.49 -20.39
C TRP A 202 6.39 -19.95 -19.47
N GLY A 203 7.61 -20.04 -20.03
CA GLY A 203 8.80 -20.19 -19.23
C GLY A 203 9.12 -18.97 -18.39
N MET A 204 10.00 -19.12 -17.38
CA MET A 204 10.38 -18.04 -16.45
C MET A 204 11.73 -17.42 -16.81
N PRO A 205 11.88 -16.10 -16.71
CA PRO A 205 10.88 -15.09 -16.27
C PRO A 205 9.71 -14.94 -17.25
N TYR A 206 8.47 -14.92 -16.71
CA TYR A 206 7.25 -14.83 -17.53
C TYR A 206 7.14 -13.47 -18.22
N ALA A 207 6.88 -13.49 -19.55
CA ALA A 207 6.71 -12.28 -20.36
C ALA A 207 7.90 -11.28 -20.26
N MET A 208 9.10 -11.78 -19.96
CA MET A 208 10.36 -11.03 -19.90
C MET A 208 11.46 -11.86 -20.55
N PRO A 209 12.58 -11.25 -21.01
CA PRO A 209 13.72 -12.01 -21.53
C PRO A 209 14.29 -13.00 -20.50
N GLY A 210 14.84 -14.09 -20.98
CA GLY A 210 15.47 -15.12 -20.16
C GLY A 210 16.71 -14.62 -19.39
N LEU A 211 17.26 -15.50 -18.57
CA LEU A 211 18.53 -15.27 -17.89
C LEU A 211 19.69 -15.25 -18.89
N SER A 212 20.77 -14.53 -18.58
CA SER A 212 22.02 -14.66 -19.32
C SER A 212 22.61 -16.07 -19.10
N LEU A 213 23.43 -16.52 -20.02
CA LEU A 213 24.08 -17.86 -19.92
C LEU A 213 24.82 -18.03 -18.58
N LYS A 214 25.49 -16.99 -18.09
CA LYS A 214 26.18 -17.03 -16.80
C LYS A 214 25.21 -17.17 -15.63
N GLN A 215 24.13 -16.41 -15.63
CA GLN A 215 23.11 -16.46 -14.58
C GLN A 215 22.42 -17.84 -14.55
N GLU A 216 22.06 -18.34 -15.72
CA GLU A 216 21.46 -19.68 -15.84
C GLU A 216 22.42 -20.76 -15.35
N TYR A 217 23.70 -20.73 -15.79
CA TYR A 217 24.71 -21.68 -15.34
C TYR A 217 24.88 -21.65 -13.82
N THR A 218 24.95 -20.49 -13.20
CA THR A 218 25.08 -20.36 -11.74
C THR A 218 23.87 -20.98 -11.02
N LEU A 219 22.65 -20.64 -11.47
CA LEU A 219 21.42 -21.16 -10.86
C LEU A 219 21.31 -22.68 -11.03
N MET A 220 21.58 -23.21 -12.23
CA MET A 220 21.51 -24.66 -12.50
C MET A 220 22.59 -25.43 -11.71
N SER A 221 23.79 -24.87 -11.58
CA SER A 221 24.86 -25.49 -10.78
C SER A 221 24.50 -25.54 -9.30
N TRP A 222 23.92 -24.47 -8.75
CA TRP A 222 23.42 -24.47 -7.36
C TRP A 222 22.33 -25.54 -7.15
N LEU A 223 21.38 -25.68 -8.09
CA LEU A 223 20.35 -26.72 -8.04
C LEU A 223 20.96 -28.12 -8.07
N GLN A 224 21.97 -28.36 -8.93
CA GLN A 224 22.69 -29.64 -9.03
C GLN A 224 23.44 -29.99 -7.74
N GLN A 225 23.96 -28.98 -7.03
CA GLN A 225 24.63 -29.12 -5.73
C GLN A 225 23.65 -29.33 -4.55
N GLY A 226 22.34 -29.46 -4.84
CA GLY A 226 21.31 -29.74 -3.84
C GLY A 226 20.61 -28.51 -3.29
N ALA A 227 20.82 -27.34 -3.87
CA ALA A 227 20.18 -26.07 -3.50
C ALA A 227 20.33 -25.75 -2.00
N LYS A 228 21.57 -25.78 -1.51
CA LYS A 228 21.90 -25.51 -0.10
C LYS A 228 21.73 -24.04 0.23
N PHE A 229 21.29 -23.76 1.45
CA PHE A 229 21.19 -22.42 2.02
C PHE A 229 22.26 -22.25 3.10
N ASP A 230 23.27 -21.46 2.82
CA ASP A 230 24.31 -21.05 3.76
C ASP A 230 23.73 -20.07 4.81
N ALA A 231 24.45 -19.89 5.91
CA ALA A 231 24.00 -19.04 7.00
C ALA A 231 23.84 -17.57 6.52
N PRO A 232 22.75 -16.88 6.94
CA PRO A 232 22.58 -15.45 6.62
C PRO A 232 23.69 -14.61 7.26
N PRO A 233 23.98 -13.43 6.70
CA PRO A 233 24.89 -12.46 7.31
C PRO A 233 24.51 -12.18 8.78
N ALA A 234 25.49 -12.07 9.63
CA ALA A 234 25.26 -11.76 11.04
C ALA A 234 24.71 -10.32 11.18
N LEU A 235 23.83 -10.12 12.14
CA LEU A 235 23.35 -8.79 12.51
C LEU A 235 24.51 -7.96 13.12
N SER A 236 24.45 -6.64 12.91
CA SER A 236 25.42 -5.73 13.51
C SER A 236 25.35 -5.73 15.05
N ALA A 237 26.47 -5.51 15.71
CA ALA A 237 26.51 -5.40 17.17
C ALA A 237 25.63 -4.24 17.67
N GLU A 238 25.60 -3.14 16.92
CA GLU A 238 24.74 -1.97 17.17
C GLU A 238 23.26 -2.33 17.03
N GLY A 239 22.90 -3.10 16.00
CA GLY A 239 21.54 -3.60 15.78
C GLY A 239 21.07 -4.45 16.94
N ILE A 240 21.87 -5.44 17.36
CA ILE A 240 21.59 -6.31 18.52
C ILE A 240 21.36 -5.49 19.78
N LYS A 241 22.20 -4.47 20.04
CA LYS A 241 22.06 -3.57 21.19
C LYS A 241 20.76 -2.76 21.14
N SER A 242 20.42 -2.21 19.99
CA SER A 242 19.19 -1.42 19.82
C SER A 242 17.94 -2.28 19.95
N VAL A 243 17.96 -3.51 19.42
CA VAL A 243 16.89 -4.51 19.66
C VAL A 243 16.68 -4.74 21.14
N ALA A 244 17.76 -5.02 21.90
CA ALA A 244 17.65 -5.26 23.35
C ALA A 244 17.08 -4.06 24.12
N GLN A 245 17.47 -2.83 23.76
CA GLN A 245 16.94 -1.59 24.36
C GLN A 245 15.44 -1.42 24.09
N TRP A 246 14.99 -1.59 22.84
CA TRP A 246 13.59 -1.43 22.46
C TRP A 246 12.70 -2.56 22.98
N GLU A 247 13.18 -3.81 22.98
CA GLU A 247 12.46 -4.91 23.62
C GLU A 247 12.31 -4.67 25.14
N GLY A 248 13.35 -4.12 25.78
CA GLY A 248 13.28 -3.68 27.17
C GLY A 248 12.24 -2.58 27.39
N PHE A 249 12.09 -1.64 26.47
CA PHE A 249 11.06 -0.60 26.51
C PHE A 249 9.66 -1.20 26.41
N PHE A 250 9.40 -2.05 25.40
CA PHE A 250 8.08 -2.62 25.15
C PHE A 250 7.60 -3.61 26.22
N ASN A 251 8.51 -4.25 26.96
CA ASN A 251 8.17 -5.30 27.92
C ASN A 251 8.25 -4.86 29.39
N ARG A 252 8.17 -3.56 29.67
CA ARG A 252 8.09 -3.03 31.04
C ARG A 252 6.79 -3.49 31.73
N PRO A 253 6.81 -3.78 33.07
CA PRO A 253 5.74 -4.56 33.73
C PRO A 253 4.49 -3.79 34.14
N SER A 254 4.48 -2.44 34.19
CA SER A 254 3.31 -1.70 34.65
C SER A 254 2.13 -1.81 33.66
N LEU A 255 0.89 -1.78 34.17
CA LEU A 255 -0.32 -1.85 33.34
C LEU A 255 -0.36 -0.72 32.29
N LYS A 256 0.06 0.49 32.69
CA LYS A 256 0.14 1.64 31.78
C LYS A 256 1.08 1.34 30.61
N GLN A 257 2.25 0.74 30.89
CA GLN A 257 3.20 0.40 29.84
C GLN A 257 2.75 -0.76 28.98
N GLN A 258 2.13 -1.79 29.56
CA GLN A 258 1.58 -2.89 28.78
C GLN A 258 0.47 -2.41 27.81
N LEU A 259 -0.39 -1.49 28.26
CA LEU A 259 -1.43 -0.90 27.40
C LEU A 259 -0.81 -0.07 26.27
N VAL A 260 0.19 0.77 26.58
CA VAL A 260 0.90 1.59 25.58
C VAL A 260 1.66 0.70 24.58
N SER A 261 2.35 -0.34 25.06
CA SER A 261 3.07 -1.27 24.17
C SER A 261 2.12 -2.01 23.24
N ARG A 262 0.95 -2.42 23.73
CA ARG A 262 -0.11 -2.99 22.89
C ARG A 262 -0.58 -1.99 21.83
N TYR A 263 -0.81 -0.73 22.21
CA TYR A 263 -1.23 0.34 21.29
C TYR A 263 -0.18 0.56 20.20
N ILE A 264 1.09 0.70 20.58
CA ILE A 264 2.20 0.90 19.64
C ILE A 264 2.34 -0.32 18.71
N TYR A 265 2.28 -1.55 19.24
CA TYR A 265 2.37 -2.76 18.44
C TYR A 265 1.25 -2.85 17.40
N GLU A 266 -0.01 -2.62 17.79
CA GLU A 266 -1.15 -2.68 16.88
C GLU A 266 -1.09 -1.63 15.75
N HIS A 267 -0.27 -0.59 15.93
CA HIS A 267 -0.03 0.44 14.91
C HIS A 267 1.24 0.22 14.06
N LEU A 268 2.24 -0.47 14.58
CA LEU A 268 3.54 -0.62 13.92
C LEU A 268 3.81 -2.01 13.34
N PHE A 269 2.95 -3.01 13.56
CA PHE A 269 3.22 -4.42 13.18
C PHE A 269 3.45 -4.62 11.67
N VAL A 270 2.94 -3.72 10.80
CA VAL A 270 3.19 -3.75 9.34
C VAL A 270 4.47 -3.03 8.94
N GLY A 271 5.07 -2.23 9.83
CA GLY A 271 6.25 -1.43 9.54
C GLY A 271 7.52 -2.25 9.42
N ASN A 272 8.39 -1.89 8.48
CA ASN A 272 9.78 -2.28 8.51
C ASN A 272 10.51 -1.34 9.45
N ILE A 273 10.78 -1.80 10.67
CA ILE A 273 11.47 -1.04 11.70
C ILE A 273 12.94 -0.92 11.31
N HIS A 274 13.46 0.30 11.29
CA HIS A 274 14.85 0.62 11.06
C HIS A 274 15.41 1.44 12.24
N PHE A 275 16.63 1.20 12.64
CA PHE A 275 17.28 2.00 13.67
C PHE A 275 18.09 3.13 13.02
N LYS A 276 17.81 4.36 13.44
CA LYS A 276 18.44 5.56 12.90
C LYS A 276 19.96 5.51 12.97
N GLY A 277 20.62 5.68 11.82
CA GLY A 277 22.08 5.67 11.71
C GLY A 277 22.72 4.28 11.69
N HIS A 278 21.92 3.20 11.60
CA HIS A 278 22.41 1.85 11.43
C HIS A 278 22.52 1.46 9.94
N SER A 279 22.94 0.21 9.69
CA SER A 279 23.02 -0.33 8.33
C SER A 279 21.69 -0.20 7.59
N GLU A 280 21.71 0.32 6.36
CA GLU A 280 20.54 0.48 5.50
C GLU A 280 19.89 -0.85 5.05
N THR A 281 20.50 -1.97 5.37
CA THR A 281 20.01 -3.30 5.01
C THR A 281 19.39 -4.05 6.20
N GLU A 282 19.50 -3.52 7.42
CA GLU A 282 18.94 -4.15 8.61
C GLU A 282 17.55 -3.58 8.94
N PHE A 283 16.54 -4.42 8.79
CA PHE A 283 15.17 -4.11 9.14
C PHE A 283 14.61 -5.18 10.10
N TYR A 284 13.61 -4.79 10.87
CA TYR A 284 12.96 -5.65 11.85
C TYR A 284 11.43 -5.53 11.75
N ARG A 285 10.72 -6.54 12.25
CA ARG A 285 9.27 -6.52 12.48
C ARG A 285 9.00 -6.53 13.98
N LEU A 286 8.12 -5.65 14.44
CA LEU A 286 7.60 -5.71 15.80
C LEU A 286 6.54 -6.80 15.87
N VAL A 287 6.81 -7.86 16.64
CA VAL A 287 5.99 -9.06 16.73
C VAL A 287 5.64 -9.41 18.18
N ARG A 288 4.59 -10.22 18.37
CA ARG A 288 4.32 -10.89 19.64
C ARG A 288 4.99 -12.25 19.62
N SER A 289 5.73 -12.59 20.67
CA SER A 289 6.49 -13.84 20.81
C SER A 289 6.14 -14.59 22.08
N GLU A 290 6.12 -15.92 22.00
CA GLU A 290 6.01 -16.80 23.16
C GLU A 290 7.28 -16.75 24.04
N THR A 291 8.43 -16.46 23.41
CA THR A 291 9.75 -16.52 24.05
C THR A 291 10.28 -15.13 24.40
N PRO A 292 11.00 -15.00 25.55
CA PRO A 292 11.64 -13.77 25.97
C PRO A 292 12.89 -13.44 25.13
N SER A 293 13.47 -12.26 25.34
CA SER A 293 14.66 -11.75 24.62
C SER A 293 15.91 -12.62 24.71
N THR A 294 15.97 -13.53 25.67
CA THR A 294 17.07 -14.48 25.85
C THR A 294 17.01 -15.73 24.99
N GLN A 295 15.91 -15.89 24.24
CA GLN A 295 15.66 -17.05 23.40
C GLN A 295 15.35 -16.60 21.96
N PRO A 296 15.47 -17.48 20.96
CA PRO A 296 15.00 -17.20 19.61
C PRO A 296 13.53 -16.75 19.58
N VAL A 297 13.18 -15.86 18.66
CA VAL A 297 11.78 -15.41 18.49
C VAL A 297 10.92 -16.59 18.06
N LYS A 298 9.82 -16.82 18.80
CA LYS A 298 8.74 -17.72 18.42
C LYS A 298 7.47 -16.89 18.28
N GLU A 299 7.17 -16.48 17.05
CA GLU A 299 6.08 -15.57 16.77
C GLU A 299 4.72 -16.22 17.01
N ILE A 300 3.81 -15.48 17.66
CA ILE A 300 2.44 -15.94 17.94
C ILE A 300 1.60 -15.74 16.68
N ALA A 301 1.13 -16.84 16.10
CA ALA A 301 0.30 -16.85 14.90
C ALA A 301 -1.14 -16.46 15.22
N THR A 302 -1.46 -15.16 15.18
CA THR A 302 -2.84 -14.66 15.18
C THR A 302 -3.19 -14.08 13.82
N LEU A 303 -4.46 -14.08 13.42
CA LEU A 303 -4.89 -13.55 12.13
C LEU A 303 -4.71 -12.02 12.10
N LEU A 304 -5.17 -11.33 13.14
CA LEU A 304 -5.11 -9.89 13.29
C LEU A 304 -4.22 -9.49 14.50
N PRO A 305 -3.61 -8.32 14.50
CA PRO A 305 -2.68 -7.91 15.58
C PRO A 305 -3.40 -7.75 16.93
N TYR A 306 -4.68 -7.45 16.94
CA TYR A 306 -5.49 -7.31 18.15
C TYR A 306 -6.18 -8.62 18.59
N ASP A 307 -5.98 -9.74 17.89
CA ASP A 307 -6.51 -11.03 18.34
C ASP A 307 -5.87 -11.49 19.64
N ASP A 308 -6.63 -12.32 20.38
CA ASP A 308 -6.15 -12.92 21.62
C ASP A 308 -4.92 -13.81 21.36
N PRO A 309 -3.77 -13.51 21.96
CA PRO A 309 -2.58 -14.35 21.86
C PRO A 309 -2.75 -15.73 22.54
N LYS A 310 -3.82 -15.92 23.30
CA LYS A 310 -4.16 -17.16 24.07
C LYS A 310 -3.07 -17.63 25.02
N LEU A 311 -2.25 -16.69 25.47
CA LEU A 311 -1.17 -16.89 26.41
C LEU A 311 -1.32 -15.89 27.56
N SER A 312 -1.08 -16.37 28.77
CA SER A 312 -1.07 -15.51 29.97
C SER A 312 0.15 -14.58 30.01
N GLN A 313 1.22 -14.97 29.34
CA GLN A 313 2.44 -14.18 29.23
C GLN A 313 3.00 -14.33 27.81
N PHE A 314 3.33 -13.23 27.19
CA PHE A 314 4.01 -13.12 25.89
C PHE A 314 4.88 -11.86 25.90
N TYR A 315 5.69 -11.71 24.86
CA TYR A 315 6.66 -10.63 24.75
C TYR A 315 6.55 -9.92 23.41
N TYR A 316 6.77 -8.61 23.40
CA TYR A 316 6.99 -7.86 22.18
C TYR A 316 8.47 -7.97 21.80
N ARG A 317 8.73 -8.46 20.60
CA ARG A 317 10.06 -8.74 20.08
C ARG A 317 10.27 -8.06 18.74
N LEU A 318 11.51 -7.83 18.39
CA LEU A 318 11.95 -7.33 17.10
C LEU A 318 12.58 -8.49 16.29
N ARG A 319 11.81 -9.07 15.38
CA ARG A 319 12.28 -10.14 14.49
C ARG A 319 12.96 -9.54 13.27
N PRO A 320 14.20 -9.95 12.91
CA PRO A 320 14.86 -9.50 11.69
C PRO A 320 14.02 -9.83 10.43
N VAL A 321 14.06 -8.94 9.45
CA VAL A 321 13.44 -9.15 8.13
C VAL A 321 14.44 -9.91 7.26
N GLU A 322 14.12 -11.16 6.94
CA GLU A 322 14.96 -12.03 6.10
C GLU A 322 14.60 -11.92 4.62
N GLU A 323 13.37 -11.51 4.32
CA GLU A 323 12.87 -11.37 2.96
C GLU A 323 13.50 -10.16 2.26
N THR A 324 13.76 -10.32 0.96
CA THR A 324 14.13 -9.18 0.11
C THR A 324 13.08 -8.09 0.16
N ILE A 325 13.52 -6.86 0.37
CA ILE A 325 12.65 -5.69 0.46
C ILE A 325 12.16 -5.30 -0.94
N VAL A 326 10.84 -5.33 -1.12
CA VAL A 326 10.16 -4.79 -2.31
C VAL A 326 9.38 -3.54 -1.94
N ASP A 327 9.46 -2.51 -2.78
CA ASP A 327 8.88 -1.19 -2.46
C ASP A 327 7.37 -1.25 -2.19
N LYS A 328 6.66 -2.14 -2.88
CA LYS A 328 5.21 -2.24 -2.77
C LYS A 328 4.69 -2.52 -1.35
N THR A 329 5.44 -3.25 -0.54
CA THR A 329 5.09 -3.57 0.87
C THR A 329 6.03 -2.92 1.88
N HIS A 330 6.94 -2.07 1.41
CA HIS A 330 7.94 -1.45 2.26
C HIS A 330 7.43 -0.14 2.84
N ILE A 331 7.23 -0.11 4.14
CA ILE A 331 6.87 1.08 4.90
C ILE A 331 7.84 1.17 6.07
N VAL A 332 8.79 2.09 5.99
CA VAL A 332 9.82 2.24 7.01
C VAL A 332 9.28 3.00 8.21
N TYR A 333 9.56 2.47 9.40
CA TYR A 333 9.36 3.18 10.65
C TYR A 333 10.70 3.28 11.39
N GLU A 334 11.19 4.50 11.55
CA GLU A 334 12.51 4.72 12.14
C GLU A 334 12.44 4.84 13.67
N LEU A 335 13.15 3.98 14.38
CA LEU A 335 13.34 4.04 15.81
C LEU A 335 14.69 4.67 16.17
N SER A 336 14.70 5.46 17.24
CA SER A 336 15.92 6.12 17.74
C SER A 336 15.79 6.41 19.23
N ALA A 337 16.89 6.83 19.85
CA ALA A 337 16.86 7.30 21.23
C ALA A 337 15.94 8.53 21.41
N ASP A 338 15.87 9.42 20.40
CA ASP A 338 14.96 10.56 20.38
C ASP A 338 13.50 10.12 20.32
N LYS A 339 13.18 9.12 19.47
CA LYS A 339 11.83 8.54 19.39
C LYS A 339 11.45 7.88 20.73
N MET A 340 12.36 7.20 21.41
CA MET A 340 12.07 6.60 22.71
C MET A 340 11.75 7.69 23.75
N ARG A 341 12.54 8.79 23.79
CA ARG A 341 12.23 9.93 24.66
C ARG A 341 10.86 10.55 24.30
N ARG A 342 10.57 10.69 22.99
CA ARG A 342 9.29 11.20 22.54
C ARG A 342 8.13 10.33 23.02
N TYR A 343 8.28 9.00 23.01
CA TYR A 343 7.27 8.09 23.54
C TYR A 343 7.14 8.22 25.07
N ASP A 344 8.25 8.36 25.80
CA ASP A 344 8.19 8.61 27.23
C ASP A 344 7.47 9.94 27.55
N GLU A 345 7.75 11.01 26.83
CA GLU A 345 7.04 12.30 26.94
C GLU A 345 5.56 12.19 26.63
N LEU A 346 5.22 11.53 25.53
CA LEU A 346 3.87 11.48 25.02
C LEU A 346 2.96 10.58 25.85
N PHE A 347 3.43 9.39 26.21
CA PHE A 347 2.59 8.38 26.86
C PHE A 347 2.75 8.30 28.39
N PHE A 348 3.91 8.65 28.94
CA PHE A 348 4.18 8.40 30.35
C PHE A 348 4.23 9.66 31.21
N GLN A 349 4.50 10.84 30.64
CA GLN A 349 4.40 12.10 31.38
C GLN A 349 2.96 12.57 31.67
N PRO A 350 1.98 12.40 30.75
CA PRO A 350 0.60 12.78 31.04
C PRO A 350 0.02 11.99 32.22
N ASP A 351 -0.74 12.70 33.08
CA ASP A 351 -1.37 12.11 34.25
C ASP A 351 -2.68 11.37 33.87
N TYR A 352 -2.58 10.08 33.66
CA TYR A 352 -3.70 9.17 33.52
C TYR A 352 -3.37 7.80 34.11
N ARG A 353 -4.40 7.09 34.57
CA ARG A 353 -4.25 5.82 35.26
C ARG A 353 -4.87 4.68 34.44
N VAL A 354 -4.12 3.59 34.31
CA VAL A 354 -4.60 2.33 33.77
C VAL A 354 -4.81 1.35 34.92
N SER A 355 -6.06 0.97 35.21
CA SER A 355 -6.39 0.09 36.34
C SER A 355 -6.50 -1.37 35.93
N LYS A 356 -6.79 -1.66 34.68
CA LYS A 356 -6.84 -3.00 34.08
C LYS A 356 -6.53 -2.93 32.59
N LEU A 357 -6.03 -4.02 32.01
CA LEU A 357 -5.88 -4.13 30.56
C LEU A 357 -7.22 -4.46 29.89
N PRO A 358 -7.48 -3.93 28.68
CA PRO A 358 -8.67 -4.28 27.91
C PRO A 358 -8.64 -5.75 27.51
N SER A 359 -9.81 -6.37 27.46
CA SER A 359 -9.95 -7.75 27.00
C SER A 359 -9.62 -7.87 25.51
N TYR A 360 -9.34 -9.11 25.10
CA TYR A 360 -9.20 -9.48 23.68
C TYR A 360 -10.53 -9.97 23.06
N GLN A 361 -11.66 -9.75 23.74
CA GLN A 361 -12.96 -9.99 23.11
C GLN A 361 -13.12 -9.11 21.87
N ALA A 362 -13.62 -9.67 20.80
CA ALA A 362 -13.64 -9.04 19.49
C ALA A 362 -14.26 -7.64 19.48
N GLU A 363 -15.38 -7.44 20.22
CA GLU A 363 -16.09 -6.16 20.30
C GLU A 363 -15.28 -5.06 21.01
N VAL A 364 -14.37 -5.45 21.90
CA VAL A 364 -13.44 -4.54 22.60
C VAL A 364 -12.18 -4.33 21.78
N ALA A 365 -11.51 -5.42 21.39
CA ALA A 365 -10.20 -5.39 20.78
C ALA A 365 -10.16 -4.70 19.41
N ALA A 366 -11.22 -4.88 18.61
CA ALA A 366 -11.33 -4.26 17.28
C ALA A 366 -11.81 -2.81 17.30
N ASN A 367 -12.16 -2.27 18.47
CA ASN A 367 -12.61 -0.89 18.60
C ASN A 367 -11.58 -0.09 19.41
N PRO A 368 -10.68 0.67 18.79
CA PRO A 368 -9.64 1.40 19.50
C PRO A 368 -10.18 2.45 20.46
N MET A 369 -11.42 2.95 20.24
CA MET A 369 -12.05 3.91 21.12
C MET A 369 -12.44 3.27 22.47
N ILE A 370 -12.67 1.96 22.48
CA ILE A 370 -12.95 1.18 23.69
C ILE A 370 -11.67 0.59 24.27
N ALA A 371 -10.86 -0.07 23.43
CA ALA A 371 -9.66 -0.79 23.86
C ALA A 371 -8.64 0.14 24.54
N PHE A 372 -8.48 1.35 24.02
CA PHE A 372 -7.49 2.31 24.51
C PHE A 372 -8.10 3.55 25.16
N ALA A 373 -9.33 3.44 25.69
CA ALA A 373 -10.02 4.56 26.32
C ALA A 373 -9.23 5.21 27.47
N ASP A 374 -8.45 4.43 28.20
CA ASP A 374 -7.62 4.94 29.30
C ASP A 374 -6.47 5.84 28.83
N ILE A 375 -6.00 5.71 27.60
CA ILE A 375 -5.00 6.63 27.00
C ILE A 375 -5.75 7.86 26.47
N PRO A 376 -5.44 9.09 26.91
CA PRO A 376 -6.11 10.29 26.41
C PRO A 376 -6.07 10.38 24.88
N TYR A 377 -7.19 10.75 24.26
CA TYR A 377 -7.27 10.78 22.79
C TYR A 377 -6.25 11.74 22.15
N GLN A 378 -5.93 12.83 22.84
CA GLN A 378 -4.91 13.79 22.36
C GLN A 378 -3.53 13.15 22.26
N VAL A 379 -3.18 12.28 23.21
CA VAL A 379 -1.93 11.50 23.21
C VAL A 379 -1.90 10.55 22.03
N ARG A 380 -2.98 9.79 21.84
CA ARG A 380 -3.14 8.85 20.72
C ARG A 380 -3.11 9.56 19.38
N TYR A 381 -3.82 10.67 19.27
CA TYR A 381 -3.83 11.48 18.05
C TYR A 381 -2.48 12.07 17.74
N GLN A 382 -1.77 12.63 18.75
CA GLN A 382 -0.44 13.17 18.56
C GLN A 382 0.57 12.10 18.13
N PHE A 383 0.47 10.87 18.65
CA PHE A 383 1.27 9.73 18.19
C PHE A 383 1.08 9.46 16.69
N LEU A 384 -0.17 9.48 16.22
CA LEU A 384 -0.46 9.31 14.78
C LEU A 384 0.02 10.50 13.95
N LEU A 385 -0.13 11.73 14.44
CA LEU A 385 0.28 12.95 13.76
C LEU A 385 1.80 13.06 13.63
N ASP A 386 2.55 12.66 14.65
CA ASP A 386 4.01 12.74 14.64
C ASP A 386 4.62 11.99 13.43
N ASP A 387 3.97 10.92 12.96
CA ASP A 387 4.40 10.08 11.85
C ASP A 387 3.26 9.84 10.82
N ALA A 388 2.47 10.87 10.54
CA ALA A 388 1.24 10.73 9.74
C ALA A 388 1.48 10.14 8.34
N GLN A 389 2.61 10.44 7.70
CA GLN A 389 2.94 9.85 6.40
C GLN A 389 3.06 8.32 6.48
N PHE A 390 3.68 7.79 7.55
CA PHE A 390 3.78 6.35 7.76
C PHE A 390 2.39 5.70 7.87
N PHE A 391 1.52 6.26 8.73
CA PHE A 391 0.19 5.70 8.95
C PHE A 391 -0.68 5.81 7.69
N VAL A 392 -0.70 6.97 7.03
CA VAL A 392 -1.49 7.16 5.79
C VAL A 392 -0.95 6.26 4.66
N SER A 393 0.38 6.07 4.54
CA SER A 393 0.96 5.10 3.61
C SER A 393 0.52 3.66 3.93
N GLY A 394 0.39 3.33 5.21
CA GLY A 394 -0.12 2.05 5.67
C GLY A 394 -1.54 1.75 5.20
N PHE A 395 -2.39 2.77 5.02
CA PHE A 395 -3.77 2.59 4.56
C PHE A 395 -3.86 2.02 3.14
N ILE A 396 -2.85 2.23 2.32
CA ILE A 396 -2.78 1.73 0.95
C ILE A 396 -1.86 0.51 0.85
N LYS A 397 -0.67 0.60 1.44
CA LYS A 397 0.30 -0.51 1.42
C LYS A 397 -0.07 -1.62 2.41
N GLY A 398 -0.52 -1.30 3.61
CA GLY A 398 -1.02 -2.19 4.66
C GLY A 398 -0.47 -3.62 4.66
N PRO A 399 -1.27 -4.60 5.04
CA PRO A 399 -0.90 -6.00 4.92
C PRO A 399 -1.12 -6.56 3.50
N VAL A 400 -1.45 -5.72 2.51
CA VAL A 400 -1.92 -6.12 1.19
C VAL A 400 -1.00 -5.66 0.07
N CYS A 401 -0.97 -6.40 -1.02
CA CYS A 401 -0.25 -6.04 -2.24
C CYS A 401 -1.12 -5.34 -3.27
N ARG A 402 -2.45 -5.39 -3.12
CA ARG A 402 -3.44 -4.70 -3.96
C ARG A 402 -4.28 -3.76 -3.11
N GLY A 403 -4.31 -2.48 -3.45
CA GLY A 403 -5.03 -1.44 -2.71
C GLY A 403 -6.48 -1.22 -3.16
N GLN A 404 -7.03 -2.05 -4.03
CA GLN A 404 -8.30 -1.82 -4.74
C GLN A 404 -9.48 -1.49 -3.82
N MET A 405 -9.55 -2.09 -2.63
CA MET A 405 -10.65 -1.83 -1.69
C MET A 405 -10.65 -0.38 -1.18
N ALA A 406 -9.49 0.22 -0.97
CA ALA A 406 -9.38 1.62 -0.58
C ALA A 406 -9.49 2.56 -1.79
N LEU A 407 -8.86 2.20 -2.92
CA LEU A 407 -8.74 3.06 -4.09
C LEU A 407 -10.07 3.46 -4.70
N GLY A 408 -11.03 2.53 -4.80
CA GLY A 408 -12.34 2.83 -5.36
C GLY A 408 -13.12 3.89 -4.57
N SER A 409 -12.72 4.23 -3.34
CA SER A 409 -13.34 5.26 -2.49
C SER A 409 -12.69 6.63 -2.62
N ILE A 410 -11.51 6.74 -3.22
CA ILE A 410 -10.74 7.97 -3.31
C ILE A 410 -10.66 8.48 -4.74
N ARG A 411 -10.42 9.78 -4.88
CA ARG A 411 -10.17 10.43 -6.17
C ARG A 411 -8.76 10.18 -6.66
N ASP A 412 -8.46 10.64 -7.85
CA ASP A 412 -7.15 10.62 -8.50
C ASP A 412 -6.04 11.18 -7.59
N ARG A 413 -6.30 12.35 -7.00
CA ARG A 413 -5.41 12.97 -6.02
C ARG A 413 -6.20 13.83 -5.05
N PHE A 414 -5.67 14.01 -3.86
CA PHE A 414 -6.19 14.94 -2.86
C PHE A 414 -5.13 15.30 -1.81
N TRP A 415 -5.31 16.47 -1.20
CA TRP A 415 -4.49 16.90 -0.09
C TRP A 415 -5.11 16.47 1.23
N VAL A 416 -4.25 16.09 2.16
CA VAL A 416 -4.61 15.72 3.53
C VAL A 416 -3.96 16.70 4.49
N ALA A 417 -4.77 17.30 5.34
CA ALA A 417 -4.32 18.04 6.51
C ALA A 417 -5.11 17.57 7.74
N PHE A 418 -4.70 17.96 8.90
CA PHE A 418 -5.21 17.41 10.15
C PHE A 418 -5.79 18.52 11.02
N LEU A 419 -6.90 18.23 11.69
CA LEU A 419 -7.44 19.15 12.70
C LEU A 419 -6.54 19.15 13.95
N ASN A 420 -6.44 20.28 14.60
CA ASN A 420 -5.56 20.45 15.76
C ASN A 420 -6.06 19.62 16.96
N PRO A 421 -5.25 18.71 17.53
CA PRO A 421 -5.66 17.85 18.65
C PRO A 421 -5.93 18.64 19.94
N TRP A 422 -5.33 19.80 20.08
CA TRP A 422 -5.45 20.63 21.29
C TRP A 422 -6.45 21.79 21.16
N GLY A 423 -7.12 21.89 20.01
CA GLY A 423 -8.00 23.01 19.69
C GLY A 423 -7.27 24.35 19.64
N ASN A 424 -8.02 25.44 19.44
CA ASN A 424 -7.44 26.78 19.50
C ASN A 424 -7.07 27.11 20.95
N THR A 425 -5.79 26.99 21.28
CA THR A 425 -5.21 26.77 22.62
C THR A 425 -5.50 27.85 23.65
N ARG A 426 -5.84 29.06 23.28
CA ARG A 426 -5.98 30.18 24.25
C ARG A 426 -7.37 30.29 24.89
N LYS A 427 -8.41 29.83 24.22
CA LYS A 427 -9.79 29.86 24.77
C LYS A 427 -10.31 28.54 25.31
N ARG A 428 -9.84 27.42 24.76
CA ARG A 428 -10.35 26.06 25.07
C ARG A 428 -9.61 25.34 26.21
N ALA A 429 -8.39 25.74 26.54
CA ALA A 429 -7.57 25.10 27.58
C ALA A 429 -8.14 25.22 29.01
N LYS A 430 -9.19 26.01 29.26
CA LYS A 430 -9.81 26.23 30.58
C LYS A 430 -11.14 25.50 30.78
N VAL A 431 -11.63 24.78 29.78
CA VAL A 431 -12.92 24.08 29.84
C VAL A 431 -12.69 22.60 29.64
N ALA A 432 -13.46 21.75 30.36
CA ALA A 432 -13.45 20.30 30.13
C ALA A 432 -13.63 20.03 28.64
N ASP A 433 -12.72 19.25 28.07
CA ASP A 433 -12.68 19.00 26.63
C ASP A 433 -13.96 18.28 26.18
N PRO A 434 -14.91 18.96 25.52
CA PRO A 434 -16.19 18.35 25.12
C PRO A 434 -15.99 17.22 24.11
N PHE A 435 -14.87 17.23 23.37
CA PHE A 435 -14.57 16.21 22.39
C PHE A 435 -14.16 14.87 23.01
N ASN A 436 -13.48 14.89 24.19
CA ASN A 436 -13.17 13.65 24.89
C ASN A 436 -14.44 12.96 25.42
N ALA A 437 -15.36 13.74 26.00
CA ALA A 437 -16.65 13.23 26.43
C ALA A 437 -17.45 12.67 25.24
N PHE A 438 -17.44 13.38 24.12
CA PHE A 438 -18.10 12.97 22.88
C PHE A 438 -17.56 11.64 22.37
N ILE A 439 -16.22 11.47 22.23
CA ILE A 439 -15.61 10.21 21.78
C ILE A 439 -16.01 9.06 22.70
N THR A 440 -16.00 9.26 24.00
CA THR A 440 -16.38 8.23 24.99
C THR A 440 -17.85 7.82 24.82
N GLN A 441 -18.75 8.79 24.64
CA GLN A 441 -20.17 8.53 24.41
C GLN A 441 -20.45 7.84 23.07
N GLN A 442 -19.66 8.18 22.05
CA GLN A 442 -19.81 7.63 20.70
C GLN A 442 -19.04 6.35 20.45
N ALA A 443 -18.27 5.83 21.41
CA ALA A 443 -17.37 4.70 21.22
C ALA A 443 -18.06 3.48 20.59
N ALA A 444 -19.30 3.16 20.98
CA ALA A 444 -20.08 2.08 20.38
C ALA A 444 -20.44 2.35 18.90
N ASN A 445 -20.80 3.61 18.57
CA ASN A 445 -21.14 4.03 17.21
C ASN A 445 -19.90 4.07 16.27
N LEU A 446 -18.71 4.11 16.85
CA LEU A 446 -17.43 4.08 16.14
C LEU A 446 -16.92 2.66 15.85
N SER A 447 -17.72 1.63 16.10
CA SER A 447 -17.41 0.23 15.81
C SER A 447 -17.24 -0.01 14.30
N LEU A 448 -16.30 -0.91 13.96
CA LEU A 448 -15.89 -1.22 12.59
C LEU A 448 -16.39 -2.60 12.14
N PRO A 449 -16.67 -2.81 10.84
CA PRO A 449 -17.19 -4.07 10.34
C PRO A 449 -16.16 -5.21 10.30
N GLY A 450 -14.87 -4.95 10.48
CA GLY A 450 -13.78 -5.90 10.27
C GLY A 450 -13.90 -7.20 11.04
N VAL A 451 -14.25 -7.13 12.33
CA VAL A 451 -14.34 -8.30 13.24
C VAL A 451 -15.42 -9.31 12.85
N ALA A 452 -16.49 -8.83 12.27
CA ALA A 452 -17.63 -9.67 11.89
C ALA A 452 -17.60 -10.05 10.40
N GLY A 453 -16.58 -9.61 9.65
CA GLY A 453 -16.53 -9.65 8.18
C GLY A 453 -16.83 -11.01 7.56
N ASN A 454 -16.35 -12.09 8.17
CA ASN A 454 -16.60 -13.45 7.67
C ASN A 454 -18.01 -13.98 7.97
N LYS A 455 -18.74 -13.34 8.89
CA LYS A 455 -20.09 -13.74 9.32
C LYS A 455 -21.16 -12.71 8.94
N LEU A 456 -20.77 -11.60 8.29
CA LEU A 456 -21.70 -10.55 7.90
C LEU A 456 -22.51 -10.97 6.69
N GLY A 457 -23.76 -11.39 6.90
CA GLY A 457 -24.77 -11.33 5.87
C GLY A 457 -25.23 -9.88 5.60
N PHE A 458 -26.08 -9.69 4.61
CA PHE A 458 -26.65 -8.39 4.23
C PHE A 458 -27.13 -7.52 5.41
N TRP A 459 -27.75 -8.11 6.41
CA TRP A 459 -28.25 -7.42 7.61
C TRP A 459 -27.12 -6.92 8.54
N GLY A 460 -25.96 -7.56 8.51
CA GLY A 460 -24.80 -7.14 9.27
C GLY A 460 -24.22 -5.81 8.79
N PHE A 461 -24.19 -5.57 7.45
CA PHE A 461 -23.78 -4.30 6.88
C PHE A 461 -24.65 -3.14 7.32
N LYS A 462 -25.99 -3.34 7.34
CA LYS A 462 -26.94 -2.31 7.74
C LYS A 462 -26.71 -1.80 9.16
N LYS A 463 -26.27 -2.67 10.08
CA LYS A 463 -25.92 -2.27 11.44
C LYS A 463 -24.83 -1.19 11.45
N TYR A 464 -23.75 -1.41 10.71
CA TYR A 464 -22.62 -0.45 10.69
C TYR A 464 -22.95 0.84 9.94
N ASP A 465 -23.84 0.80 8.95
CA ASP A 465 -24.35 2.01 8.31
C ASP A 465 -25.12 2.88 9.28
N VAL A 466 -26.03 2.26 10.06
CA VAL A 466 -26.81 2.99 11.07
C VAL A 466 -25.92 3.58 12.15
N LEU A 467 -24.91 2.85 12.62
CA LEU A 467 -23.95 3.35 13.59
C LEU A 467 -23.14 4.53 13.05
N ALA A 468 -22.66 4.42 11.80
CA ALA A 468 -21.92 5.48 11.15
C ALA A 468 -22.77 6.75 10.92
N GLU A 469 -24.00 6.58 10.45
CA GLU A 469 -24.96 7.67 10.27
C GLU A 469 -25.26 8.38 11.60
N GLN A 470 -25.51 7.61 12.66
CA GLN A 470 -25.74 8.16 14.00
C GLN A 470 -24.51 8.92 14.51
N TYR A 471 -23.32 8.38 14.30
CA TYR A 471 -22.08 9.07 14.67
C TYR A 471 -21.93 10.40 13.94
N LEU A 472 -22.08 10.42 12.61
CA LEU A 472 -21.91 11.63 11.79
C LEU A 472 -22.93 12.72 12.21
N LYS A 473 -24.17 12.31 12.49
CA LYS A 473 -25.20 13.24 13.00
C LYS A 473 -24.81 13.80 14.36
N ASN A 474 -24.45 12.96 15.32
CA ASN A 474 -24.05 13.39 16.65
C ASN A 474 -22.79 14.27 16.61
N LYS A 475 -21.85 13.99 15.69
CA LYS A 475 -20.65 14.81 15.45
C LYS A 475 -21.01 16.21 14.96
N ASP A 476 -21.99 16.31 14.07
CA ASP A 476 -22.47 17.61 13.59
C ASP A 476 -23.16 18.41 14.72
N GLU A 477 -23.97 17.76 15.53
CA GLU A 477 -24.59 18.40 16.70
C GLU A 477 -23.53 18.89 17.70
N MET A 478 -22.50 18.08 17.96
CA MET A 478 -21.37 18.47 18.82
C MET A 478 -20.58 19.63 18.21
N ALA A 479 -20.31 19.61 16.90
CA ALA A 479 -19.63 20.71 16.22
C ALA A 479 -20.41 22.03 16.38
N ASN A 480 -21.73 22.02 16.26
CA ASN A 480 -22.59 23.17 16.51
C ASN A 480 -22.49 23.70 17.94
N GLN A 481 -22.46 22.81 18.93
CA GLN A 481 -22.29 23.21 20.33
C GLN A 481 -20.93 23.88 20.56
N VAL A 482 -19.84 23.28 19.97
CA VAL A 482 -18.49 23.84 20.06
C VAL A 482 -18.42 25.21 19.40
N ILE A 483 -19.01 25.39 18.22
CA ILE A 483 -19.02 26.66 17.51
C ILE A 483 -19.81 27.73 18.25
N THR A 484 -20.96 27.36 18.79
CA THR A 484 -21.78 28.28 19.59
C THR A 484 -21.02 28.74 20.84
N GLN A 485 -20.25 27.88 21.47
CA GLN A 485 -19.54 28.17 22.71
C GLN A 485 -18.19 28.89 22.47
N PHE A 486 -17.47 28.52 21.43
CA PHE A 486 -16.07 28.93 21.21
C PHE A 486 -15.83 29.76 19.94
N GLY A 487 -16.83 29.90 19.10
CA GLY A 487 -16.77 30.62 17.81
C GLY A 487 -16.54 29.68 16.63
N SER A 488 -16.69 30.21 15.44
CA SER A 488 -16.57 29.48 14.17
C SER A 488 -15.15 28.93 13.93
N LEU A 489 -15.05 27.92 13.09
CA LEU A 489 -13.78 27.32 12.68
C LEU A 489 -12.92 28.33 11.93
N GLN A 490 -11.63 28.34 12.24
CA GLN A 490 -10.61 29.21 11.65
C GLN A 490 -9.43 28.38 11.15
N MET A 491 -8.55 28.99 10.34
CA MET A 491 -7.37 28.29 9.83
C MET A 491 -6.45 27.78 10.94
N GLU A 492 -6.48 28.40 12.13
CA GLU A 492 -5.75 27.98 13.33
C GLU A 492 -6.25 26.65 13.92
N ASP A 493 -7.45 26.21 13.56
CA ASP A 493 -7.97 24.88 13.93
C ASP A 493 -7.33 23.75 13.10
N ILE A 494 -6.57 24.07 12.06
CA ILE A 494 -5.75 23.13 11.31
C ILE A 494 -4.36 23.04 11.97
N TRP A 495 -3.91 21.83 12.22
CA TRP A 495 -2.59 21.54 12.79
C TRP A 495 -1.48 21.87 11.78
N ASP A 496 -0.51 22.67 12.20
CA ASP A 496 0.60 23.17 11.38
C ASP A 496 1.92 22.41 11.61
N GLY A 497 1.87 21.27 12.32
CA GLY A 497 3.07 20.52 12.64
C GLY A 497 3.96 21.17 13.69
N GLY A 498 3.44 22.16 14.45
CA GLY A 498 4.26 22.97 15.36
C GLY A 498 5.34 23.77 14.62
N GLY A 499 5.14 24.04 13.34
CA GLY A 499 6.05 24.79 12.45
C GLY A 499 7.24 23.98 11.92
N VAL A 500 7.40 22.70 12.29
CA VAL A 500 8.58 21.89 11.93
C VAL A 500 8.24 20.49 11.37
N ASN A 501 7.12 19.88 11.78
CA ASN A 501 6.76 18.53 11.39
C ASN A 501 6.10 18.54 10.00
N LYS A 502 6.81 17.99 9.01
CA LYS A 502 6.33 17.89 7.62
C LYS A 502 5.09 16.98 7.46
N ASN A 503 4.81 16.13 8.44
CA ASN A 503 3.61 15.29 8.42
C ASN A 503 2.29 16.08 8.52
N ALA A 504 2.31 17.36 8.80
CA ALA A 504 1.10 18.19 8.87
C ALA A 504 0.40 18.39 7.50
N ALA A 505 1.10 18.16 6.41
CA ALA A 505 0.56 18.23 5.05
C ALA A 505 1.00 17.00 4.25
N LEU A 506 0.03 16.32 3.65
CA LEU A 506 0.31 15.16 2.80
C LEU A 506 -0.45 15.31 1.47
N THR A 507 0.13 14.74 0.41
CA THR A 507 -0.56 14.52 -0.86
C THR A 507 -0.67 13.03 -1.11
N VAL A 508 -1.88 12.58 -1.46
CA VAL A 508 -2.16 11.22 -1.87
C VAL A 508 -2.40 11.22 -3.38
N PHE A 509 -1.60 10.43 -4.11
CA PHE A 509 -1.78 10.17 -5.53
C PHE A 509 -2.25 8.75 -5.74
N ARG A 510 -3.41 8.59 -6.36
CA ARG A 510 -3.90 7.30 -6.81
C ARG A 510 -3.30 6.96 -8.17
N HIS A 511 -2.82 5.74 -8.32
CA HIS A 511 -2.32 5.22 -9.59
C HIS A 511 -2.56 3.73 -9.69
N PHE A 512 -3.01 3.25 -10.82
CA PHE A 512 -3.29 1.86 -11.16
C PHE A 512 -3.95 1.07 -10.00
N ASP A 513 -3.26 0.13 -9.34
CA ASP A 513 -3.78 -0.68 -8.22
C ASP A 513 -3.26 -0.24 -6.84
N SER A 514 -2.70 0.96 -6.75
CA SER A 514 -2.09 1.49 -5.52
C SER A 514 -2.29 3.00 -5.40
N ALA A 515 -1.75 3.57 -4.33
CA ALA A 515 -1.56 5.00 -4.18
C ALA A 515 -0.23 5.28 -3.48
N THR A 516 0.26 6.49 -3.64
CA THR A 516 1.48 6.95 -2.98
C THR A 516 1.19 8.19 -2.15
N VAL A 517 1.83 8.26 -0.99
CA VAL A 517 1.67 9.35 -0.02
C VAL A 517 3.00 10.07 0.13
N VAL A 518 2.99 11.36 -0.13
CA VAL A 518 4.16 12.23 0.04
C VAL A 518 3.85 13.37 1.00
N THR A 519 4.87 13.89 1.67
CA THR A 519 4.74 15.12 2.49
C THR A 519 4.64 16.34 1.60
N GLY A 520 3.91 17.34 2.05
CA GLY A 520 3.69 18.60 1.33
C GLY A 520 2.44 18.61 0.45
N LEU A 521 2.15 19.77 -0.12
CA LEU A 521 1.06 20.02 -1.06
C LEU A 521 1.61 19.97 -2.49
N VAL A 522 1.76 18.76 -3.02
CA VAL A 522 2.38 18.46 -4.31
C VAL A 522 1.32 18.28 -5.40
N GLY A 523 1.71 18.53 -6.65
CA GLY A 523 0.82 18.49 -7.81
C GLY A 523 -0.06 19.74 -7.95
N ASP A 524 -0.88 19.75 -8.98
CA ASP A 524 -1.88 20.79 -9.19
C ASP A 524 -2.98 20.77 -8.10
N THR A 525 -3.69 21.88 -7.92
CA THR A 525 -4.76 22.01 -6.92
C THR A 525 -5.83 20.94 -7.08
N PRO A 526 -6.09 20.11 -6.06
CA PRO A 526 -7.04 19.01 -6.17
C PRO A 526 -8.50 19.49 -6.13
N LEU A 527 -9.41 18.62 -6.54
CA LEU A 527 -10.84 18.88 -6.48
C LEU A 527 -11.35 18.99 -5.05
N THR A 528 -10.78 18.23 -4.12
CA THR A 528 -11.17 18.15 -2.71
C THR A 528 -9.95 17.97 -1.80
N ALA A 529 -10.16 18.16 -0.51
CA ALA A 529 -9.19 17.82 0.53
C ALA A 529 -9.85 17.00 1.64
N TRP A 530 -9.04 16.25 2.36
CA TRP A 530 -9.48 15.61 3.60
C TRP A 530 -8.88 16.36 4.79
N LEU A 531 -9.75 16.92 5.63
CA LEU A 531 -9.33 17.40 6.93
C LEU A 531 -9.61 16.32 7.97
N VAL A 532 -8.56 15.63 8.37
CA VAL A 532 -8.61 14.43 9.19
C VAL A 532 -8.61 14.81 10.67
N ASP A 533 -9.56 14.27 11.44
CA ASP A 533 -9.54 14.32 12.89
C ASP A 533 -9.17 12.96 13.49
N TYR A 534 -9.06 12.88 14.80
CA TYR A 534 -8.65 11.67 15.50
C TYR A 534 -9.54 10.46 15.19
N PRO A 535 -10.90 10.55 15.26
CA PRO A 535 -11.75 9.39 14.96
C PRO A 535 -11.61 8.86 13.53
N ILE A 536 -11.41 9.72 12.55
CA ILE A 536 -11.14 9.31 11.17
C ILE A 536 -9.81 8.58 11.12
N PHE A 537 -8.73 9.18 11.62
CA PHE A 537 -7.37 8.68 11.51
C PHE A 537 -7.19 7.31 12.17
N GLU A 538 -7.64 7.18 13.40
CA GLU A 538 -7.57 5.93 14.16
C GLU A 538 -8.38 4.81 13.50
N ARG A 539 -9.61 5.13 13.06
CA ARG A 539 -10.52 4.12 12.50
C ARG A 539 -10.10 3.64 11.11
N ILE A 540 -9.50 4.48 10.29
CA ILE A 540 -8.94 4.03 8.99
C ILE A 540 -7.86 2.98 9.25
N HIS A 541 -6.97 3.20 10.22
CA HIS A 541 -5.95 2.22 10.58
C HIS A 541 -6.57 0.87 10.98
N TYR A 542 -7.58 0.90 11.85
CA TYR A 542 -8.26 -0.33 12.30
C TYR A 542 -9.17 -0.97 11.24
N LEU A 543 -9.57 -0.26 10.20
CA LEU A 543 -10.30 -0.84 9.08
C LEU A 543 -9.37 -1.47 8.03
N LEU A 544 -8.33 -0.75 7.61
CA LEU A 544 -7.54 -1.10 6.43
C LEU A 544 -6.19 -1.76 6.76
N VAL A 545 -5.70 -1.58 7.99
CA VAL A 545 -4.39 -2.12 8.39
C VAL A 545 -4.59 -3.22 9.43
N ALA A 546 -4.96 -2.86 10.65
CA ALA A 546 -5.07 -3.83 11.75
C ALA A 546 -6.24 -4.82 11.57
N GLY A 547 -7.33 -4.41 10.95
CA GLY A 547 -8.56 -5.22 10.81
C GLY A 547 -8.81 -5.80 9.42
N PHE A 548 -7.90 -5.61 8.45
CA PHE A 548 -8.10 -6.11 7.10
C PHE A 548 -7.49 -7.50 6.92
N ASP A 549 -8.32 -8.46 6.53
CA ASP A 549 -7.92 -9.86 6.32
C ASP A 549 -7.97 -10.22 4.84
N ILE A 550 -6.78 -10.43 4.25
CA ILE A 550 -6.62 -10.79 2.84
C ILE A 550 -7.07 -12.21 2.50
N TYR A 551 -7.22 -13.06 3.50
CA TYR A 551 -7.72 -14.44 3.36
C TYR A 551 -9.23 -14.53 3.55
N SER A 552 -9.88 -13.40 3.84
CA SER A 552 -11.29 -13.33 4.14
C SER A 552 -12.20 -13.48 2.91
N SER A 553 -13.51 -13.56 3.20
CA SER A 553 -14.53 -13.62 2.16
C SER A 553 -14.76 -12.29 1.45
N ILE A 554 -15.48 -12.34 0.32
CA ILE A 554 -15.94 -11.14 -0.42
C ILE A 554 -16.75 -10.19 0.47
N ASN A 555 -17.51 -10.72 1.44
CA ASN A 555 -18.29 -9.89 2.36
C ASN A 555 -17.43 -8.95 3.21
N HIS A 556 -16.29 -9.44 3.69
CA HIS A 556 -15.31 -8.62 4.43
C HIS A 556 -14.74 -7.50 3.54
N GLN A 557 -14.35 -7.83 2.31
CA GLN A 557 -13.81 -6.86 1.36
C GLN A 557 -14.84 -5.77 1.01
N LEU A 558 -16.09 -6.16 0.73
CA LEU A 558 -17.18 -5.22 0.46
C LEU A 558 -17.51 -4.33 1.67
N ALA A 559 -17.44 -4.89 2.89
CA ALA A 559 -17.65 -4.13 4.12
C ALA A 559 -16.58 -3.05 4.30
N ALA A 560 -15.31 -3.43 4.14
CA ALA A 560 -14.18 -2.50 4.20
C ALA A 560 -14.32 -1.39 3.15
N ARG A 561 -14.62 -1.78 1.90
CA ARG A 561 -14.81 -0.85 0.78
C ARG A 561 -15.94 0.16 1.05
N LYS A 562 -17.09 -0.31 1.52
CA LYS A 562 -18.24 0.54 1.81
C LYS A 562 -17.95 1.50 2.95
N TYR A 563 -17.27 1.02 4.00
CA TYR A 563 -16.96 1.85 5.15
C TYR A 563 -15.91 2.92 4.86
N MET A 564 -15.07 2.72 3.84
CA MET A 564 -14.16 3.74 3.35
C MET A 564 -14.88 4.97 2.80
N ASP A 565 -16.07 4.81 2.22
CA ASP A 565 -16.89 5.96 1.80
C ASP A 565 -17.32 6.82 3.01
N VAL A 566 -17.58 6.21 4.17
CA VAL A 566 -17.89 6.95 5.40
C VAL A 566 -16.72 7.84 5.81
N PHE A 567 -15.50 7.35 5.75
CA PHE A 567 -14.31 8.14 6.09
C PHE A 567 -14.04 9.26 5.09
N ARG A 568 -14.20 8.98 3.79
CA ARG A 568 -14.09 10.01 2.76
C ARG A 568 -15.10 11.13 3.01
N ILE A 569 -16.38 10.79 3.21
CA ILE A 569 -17.45 11.75 3.48
C ILE A 569 -17.14 12.54 4.75
N ASP A 570 -16.68 11.91 5.82
CA ASP A 570 -16.34 12.56 7.08
C ASP A 570 -15.17 13.56 6.91
N GLY A 571 -14.10 13.18 6.21
CA GLY A 571 -12.95 14.03 5.92
C GLY A 571 -13.31 15.21 5.00
N GLU A 572 -14.12 14.97 3.97
CA GLU A 572 -14.64 16.00 3.06
C GLU A 572 -15.64 16.92 3.76
N ASN A 573 -16.47 16.43 4.68
CA ASN A 573 -17.34 17.25 5.51
C ASN A 573 -16.55 18.21 6.41
N ASN A 574 -15.46 17.73 7.01
CA ASN A 574 -14.59 18.59 7.77
C ASN A 574 -14.02 19.71 6.90
N PHE A 575 -13.62 19.42 5.65
CA PHE A 575 -13.19 20.43 4.68
C PHE A 575 -14.32 21.43 4.34
N LEU A 576 -15.53 20.95 4.05
CA LEU A 576 -16.67 21.80 3.70
C LEU A 576 -17.06 22.76 4.84
N ARG A 577 -16.83 22.41 6.11
CA ARG A 577 -17.09 23.31 7.25
C ARG A 577 -16.25 24.59 7.24
N PHE A 578 -15.11 24.59 6.54
CA PHE A 578 -14.31 25.78 6.34
C PHE A 578 -14.84 26.68 5.20
N MET A 579 -15.73 26.19 4.35
CA MET A 579 -16.35 26.95 3.26
C MET A 579 -17.53 27.79 3.75
N PRO A 580 -17.89 28.91 3.05
CA PRO A 580 -19.11 29.68 3.36
C PRO A 580 -20.34 28.77 3.32
N ASN A 581 -21.23 28.93 4.27
CA ASN A 581 -22.36 28.02 4.49
C ASN A 581 -23.23 27.84 3.23
N ASP A 582 -23.54 28.94 2.52
CA ASP A 582 -24.36 28.95 1.31
C ASP A 582 -23.68 28.28 0.08
N GLN A 583 -22.37 28.04 0.14
CA GLN A 583 -21.57 27.44 -0.93
C GLN A 583 -21.31 25.93 -0.74
N ARG A 584 -21.44 25.41 0.47
CA ARG A 584 -21.09 24.00 0.79
C ARG A 584 -21.78 22.98 -0.10
N ASN A 585 -23.10 23.12 -0.26
CA ASN A 585 -23.88 22.23 -1.13
C ASN A 585 -23.45 22.33 -2.60
N LYS A 586 -23.18 23.53 -3.10
CA LYS A 586 -22.73 23.73 -4.49
C LYS A 586 -21.36 23.09 -4.73
N ILE A 587 -20.43 23.24 -3.79
CA ILE A 587 -19.10 22.61 -3.85
C ILE A 587 -19.24 21.09 -3.81
N HIS A 588 -19.99 20.56 -2.86
CA HIS A 588 -20.25 19.12 -2.77
C HIS A 588 -20.89 18.56 -4.04
N ASP A 589 -21.93 19.17 -4.55
CA ASP A 589 -22.67 18.71 -5.74
C ASP A 589 -21.82 18.76 -7.01
N SER A 590 -20.84 19.68 -7.06
CA SER A 590 -19.90 19.77 -8.18
C SER A 590 -19.01 18.52 -8.32
N TRP A 591 -18.86 17.74 -7.27
CA TRP A 591 -18.09 16.50 -7.26
C TRP A 591 -18.80 15.31 -7.92
N TYR A 592 -20.12 15.45 -8.18
CA TYR A 592 -20.95 14.38 -8.74
C TYR A 592 -21.68 14.87 -9.99
N LYS A 593 -21.53 14.16 -11.09
CA LYS A 593 -22.04 14.58 -12.41
C LYS A 593 -23.04 13.58 -12.98
N GLY A 594 -24.00 14.08 -13.76
CA GLY A 594 -25.03 13.30 -14.46
C GLY A 594 -26.12 12.73 -13.53
N ILE A 595 -27.00 11.89 -14.07
CA ILE A 595 -28.13 11.30 -13.30
C ILE A 595 -27.61 10.40 -12.18
N THR A 596 -26.65 9.53 -12.49
CA THR A 596 -26.00 8.68 -11.48
C THR A 596 -25.31 9.52 -10.42
N GLY A 597 -24.69 10.64 -10.81
CA GLY A 597 -24.06 11.58 -9.89
C GLY A 597 -25.04 12.19 -8.90
N LYS A 598 -26.21 12.63 -9.36
CA LYS A 598 -27.26 13.15 -8.48
C LYS A 598 -27.76 12.13 -7.47
N LEU A 599 -27.90 10.86 -7.86
CA LEU A 599 -28.27 9.78 -6.95
C LEU A 599 -27.17 9.53 -5.92
N ILE A 600 -25.91 9.51 -6.33
CA ILE A 600 -24.75 9.30 -5.45
C ILE A 600 -24.62 10.48 -4.50
N SER A 601 -24.75 11.71 -4.98
CA SER A 601 -24.74 12.91 -4.14
C SER A 601 -25.81 12.84 -3.05
N TYR A 602 -27.01 12.38 -3.41
CA TYR A 602 -28.11 12.20 -2.45
C TYR A 602 -27.82 11.09 -1.41
N VAL A 603 -27.24 9.97 -1.84
CA VAL A 603 -26.85 8.86 -0.95
C VAL A 603 -25.70 9.27 -0.02
N ASN A 604 -24.77 10.04 -0.54
CA ASN A 604 -23.59 10.56 0.17
C ASN A 604 -23.83 11.99 0.71
N THR A 605 -25.08 12.38 0.99
CA THR A 605 -25.39 13.70 1.55
C THR A 605 -24.52 13.98 2.76
N PRO A 606 -23.78 15.05 2.79
CA PRO A 606 -22.90 15.37 3.89
C PRO A 606 -23.72 15.70 5.14
N TYR A 607 -23.27 15.19 6.28
CA TYR A 607 -23.78 15.57 7.58
C TYR A 607 -23.00 16.79 8.07
N TYR A 608 -23.49 17.96 7.78
CA TYR A 608 -23.00 19.20 8.38
C TYR A 608 -24.18 20.16 8.58
N SER A 609 -24.12 20.89 9.67
CA SER A 609 -25.17 21.84 10.00
C SER A 609 -25.16 23.01 8.99
N ALA A 610 -26.33 23.32 8.46
CA ALA A 610 -26.59 24.51 7.66
C ALA A 610 -26.67 25.79 8.52
N GLY A 611 -26.32 25.73 9.81
CA GLY A 611 -26.67 26.79 10.77
C GLY A 611 -25.56 27.75 11.16
N PHE A 612 -24.32 27.54 10.77
CA PHE A 612 -23.21 28.44 11.18
C PHE A 612 -22.27 28.76 10.03
N GLU A 613 -21.76 29.99 10.09
CA GLU A 613 -20.75 30.47 9.14
C GLU A 613 -19.36 29.97 9.53
N THR A 614 -18.50 29.89 8.53
CA THR A 614 -17.07 29.72 8.77
C THR A 614 -16.47 30.97 9.40
N GLY A 615 -15.39 30.79 10.15
CA GLY A 615 -14.58 31.92 10.63
C GLY A 615 -13.48 32.32 9.64
N VAL A 616 -13.34 31.57 8.51
CA VAL A 616 -12.38 31.89 7.46
C VAL A 616 -12.89 33.08 6.65
N HIS A 617 -12.06 34.08 6.47
CA HIS A 617 -12.38 35.26 5.66
C HIS A 617 -11.92 35.04 4.22
N TYR A 618 -12.85 35.15 3.28
CA TYR A 618 -12.62 35.01 1.84
C TYR A 618 -12.69 36.38 1.16
N GLN A 619 -11.78 36.64 0.23
CA GLN A 619 -11.71 37.89 -0.55
C GLN A 619 -12.28 37.71 -1.95
N THR A 620 -12.39 36.45 -2.43
CA THR A 620 -12.84 36.12 -3.77
C THR A 620 -14.06 35.20 -3.71
N THR A 621 -14.67 34.94 -4.86
CA THR A 621 -15.73 33.95 -5.02
C THR A 621 -15.19 32.55 -5.37
N ASP A 622 -13.89 32.40 -5.56
CA ASP A 622 -13.20 31.09 -5.72
C ASP A 622 -12.74 30.58 -4.36
N TYR A 623 -13.72 30.29 -3.53
CA TYR A 623 -13.51 29.91 -2.13
C TYR A 623 -12.58 28.72 -1.95
N LYS A 624 -12.64 27.76 -2.87
CA LYS A 624 -11.83 26.54 -2.79
C LYS A 624 -10.34 26.85 -2.99
N ASN A 625 -9.99 27.54 -4.07
CA ASN A 625 -8.59 27.87 -4.35
C ASN A 625 -8.04 28.85 -3.30
N GLU A 626 -8.85 29.83 -2.87
CA GLU A 626 -8.45 30.74 -1.80
C GLU A 626 -8.23 30.02 -0.46
N PHE A 627 -9.08 29.01 -0.13
CA PHE A 627 -8.83 28.17 1.03
C PHE A 627 -7.48 27.43 0.93
N PHE A 628 -7.15 26.87 -0.22
CA PHE A 628 -5.88 26.17 -0.42
C PHE A 628 -4.67 27.12 -0.31
N ASP A 629 -4.80 28.34 -0.76
CA ASP A 629 -3.76 29.37 -0.55
C ASP A 629 -3.60 29.73 0.94
N GLN A 630 -4.71 29.87 1.66
CA GLN A 630 -4.69 30.11 3.11
C GLN A 630 -4.16 28.87 3.86
N LEU A 631 -4.51 27.65 3.42
CA LEU A 631 -3.99 26.40 3.97
C LEU A 631 -2.47 26.32 3.81
N ARG A 632 -1.94 26.64 2.64
CA ARG A 632 -0.50 26.70 2.39
C ARG A 632 0.20 27.67 3.33
N LYS A 633 -0.37 28.86 3.52
CA LYS A 633 0.15 29.86 4.47
C LYS A 633 0.12 29.33 5.92
N ARG A 634 -0.97 28.67 6.32
CA ARG A 634 -1.13 28.07 7.65
C ARG A 634 -0.10 26.98 7.93
N LEU A 635 0.11 26.08 6.96
CA LEU A 635 1.02 24.96 7.09
C LEU A 635 2.50 25.37 7.00
N GLY A 636 2.79 26.51 6.40
CA GLY A 636 4.15 27.04 6.29
C GLY A 636 5.11 26.01 5.69
N LYS A 637 6.18 25.65 6.42
CA LYS A 637 7.19 24.67 5.96
C LYS A 637 6.65 23.25 5.71
N ALA A 638 5.57 22.88 6.36
CA ALA A 638 4.95 21.57 6.16
C ALA A 638 4.27 21.46 4.78
N ALA A 639 3.80 22.57 4.22
CA ALA A 639 3.25 22.60 2.87
C ALA A 639 4.28 22.22 1.79
N GLY A 640 5.56 22.28 2.10
CA GLY A 640 6.65 22.18 1.14
C GLY A 640 6.81 23.44 0.28
N ASP A 641 7.81 23.45 -0.58
CA ASP A 641 7.99 24.50 -1.57
C ASP A 641 6.84 24.49 -2.58
N LYS A 642 6.61 25.63 -3.23
CA LYS A 642 5.61 25.71 -4.30
C LYS A 642 6.03 24.77 -5.42
N ASP A 643 5.11 23.92 -5.84
CA ASP A 643 5.35 22.97 -6.94
C ASP A 643 5.30 23.68 -8.29
N ILE A 644 6.43 24.22 -8.70
CA ILE A 644 6.55 25.04 -9.90
C ILE A 644 6.29 24.23 -11.17
N LEU A 645 6.66 22.95 -11.18
CA LEU A 645 6.45 22.09 -12.36
C LEU A 645 4.96 21.93 -12.67
N ASN A 646 4.13 21.77 -11.64
CA ASN A 646 2.71 21.45 -11.81
C ASN A 646 1.77 22.64 -11.59
N GLN A 647 2.17 23.66 -10.83
CA GLN A 647 1.30 24.78 -10.42
C GLN A 647 1.59 26.10 -11.16
N CYS A 648 2.49 26.09 -12.14
CA CYS A 648 2.87 27.32 -12.85
C CYS A 648 2.07 27.49 -14.14
N GLU A 649 1.06 28.34 -14.11
CA GLU A 649 0.26 28.71 -15.29
C GLU A 649 0.80 29.94 -16.05
N GLN A 650 1.68 30.75 -15.45
CA GLN A 650 2.12 32.03 -15.99
C GLN A 650 3.62 32.01 -16.36
N GLU A 651 3.98 32.71 -17.43
CA GLU A 651 5.36 32.87 -17.89
C GLU A 651 6.28 33.47 -16.80
N ALA A 652 5.75 34.33 -15.94
CA ALA A 652 6.49 34.95 -14.84
C ALA A 652 6.99 33.94 -13.79
N CYS A 653 6.24 32.89 -13.49
CA CYS A 653 6.71 31.89 -12.55
C CYS A 653 7.75 30.94 -13.17
N ARG A 654 7.93 30.93 -14.48
CA ARG A 654 8.94 30.15 -15.18
C ARG A 654 10.35 30.73 -15.02
N SER A 655 10.47 32.06 -14.77
CA SER A 655 11.74 32.76 -14.77
C SER A 655 12.39 32.92 -13.39
N GLU A 656 11.66 32.75 -12.28
CA GLU A 656 12.17 33.19 -10.97
C GLU A 656 12.93 32.14 -10.16
N SER A 657 12.95 30.87 -10.53
CA SER A 657 13.31 29.87 -9.51
C SER A 657 14.29 28.76 -9.90
N ILE A 658 14.87 28.73 -11.10
CA ILE A 658 15.73 27.59 -11.46
C ILE A 658 17.14 28.07 -11.81
N ALA A 659 17.98 28.19 -10.79
CA ALA A 659 19.41 28.53 -10.92
C ALA A 659 20.28 27.24 -11.01
N SER A 660 20.00 26.33 -11.96
CA SER A 660 20.85 25.13 -12.11
C SER A 660 20.92 24.65 -13.55
N LEU A 661 21.89 23.75 -13.82
CA LEU A 661 22.07 23.01 -15.07
C LEU A 661 20.83 22.20 -15.52
N GLN A 662 19.85 22.10 -14.65
CA GLN A 662 18.57 21.41 -14.84
C GLN A 662 17.50 22.31 -15.46
N GLN A 663 17.75 23.64 -15.50
CA GLN A 663 16.77 24.67 -15.89
C GLN A 663 16.12 24.40 -17.25
N ASP A 664 16.92 24.05 -18.28
CA ASP A 664 16.38 23.80 -19.62
C ASP A 664 15.50 22.56 -19.68
N VAL A 665 15.84 21.52 -18.91
CA VAL A 665 15.07 20.29 -18.82
C VAL A 665 13.78 20.56 -18.05
N ASP A 666 13.83 21.24 -16.90
CA ASP A 666 12.67 21.53 -16.07
C ASP A 666 11.65 22.42 -16.81
N MET A 667 12.09 23.37 -17.64
CA MET A 667 11.18 24.17 -18.48
C MET A 667 10.44 23.31 -19.53
N GLN A 668 11.09 22.33 -20.11
CA GLN A 668 10.45 21.39 -21.05
C GLN A 668 9.53 20.42 -20.31
N ILE A 669 9.96 19.89 -19.17
CA ILE A 669 9.15 19.03 -18.30
C ILE A 669 7.91 19.77 -17.79
N GLN A 670 8.00 21.06 -17.53
CA GLN A 670 6.83 21.91 -17.17
C GLN A 670 5.79 21.96 -18.31
N GLN A 671 6.23 21.98 -19.58
CA GLN A 671 5.31 21.89 -20.71
C GLN A 671 4.60 20.52 -20.73
N LEU A 672 5.33 19.44 -20.43
CA LEU A 672 4.74 18.10 -20.30
C LEU A 672 3.69 18.05 -19.19
N ALA A 673 3.95 18.67 -18.03
CA ALA A 673 3.01 18.72 -16.89
C ALA A 673 1.71 19.50 -17.18
N GLN A 674 1.69 20.33 -18.24
CA GLN A 674 0.51 21.10 -18.64
C GLN A 674 -0.42 20.37 -19.62
N LEU A 675 0.01 19.20 -20.15
CA LEU A 675 -0.80 18.39 -21.05
C LEU A 675 -2.05 17.89 -20.34
N LYS A 676 -3.16 17.84 -21.07
CA LYS A 676 -4.47 17.49 -20.54
C LYS A 676 -5.26 16.63 -21.52
N GLY A 677 -6.19 15.87 -20.95
CA GLY A 677 -7.18 15.16 -21.73
C GLY A 677 -6.55 14.09 -22.65
N ARG A 678 -6.98 14.07 -23.89
CA ARG A 678 -6.60 13.04 -24.89
C ARG A 678 -5.13 13.07 -25.27
N GLU A 679 -4.45 14.20 -25.09
CA GLU A 679 -3.00 14.29 -25.29
C GLU A 679 -2.24 13.26 -24.42
N LEU A 680 -2.85 12.84 -23.31
CA LEU A 680 -2.24 11.91 -22.36
C LEU A 680 -2.51 10.41 -22.64
N ASP A 681 -3.27 10.08 -23.70
CA ASP A 681 -3.69 8.70 -23.96
C ASP A 681 -2.52 7.72 -24.24
N LEU A 682 -1.34 8.25 -24.61
CA LEU A 682 -0.11 7.45 -24.75
C LEU A 682 0.59 7.16 -23.41
N LEU A 683 0.22 7.84 -22.33
CA LEU A 683 0.90 7.65 -21.05
C LEU A 683 0.19 6.59 -20.20
N PRO A 684 0.92 5.65 -19.62
CA PRO A 684 0.37 4.76 -18.60
C PRO A 684 0.09 5.53 -17.30
N GLU A 685 -0.61 4.90 -16.36
CA GLU A 685 -0.99 5.57 -15.11
C GLU A 685 0.22 6.04 -14.30
N MET A 686 1.32 5.30 -14.35
CA MET A 686 2.58 5.70 -13.73
C MET A 686 3.77 5.25 -14.58
N ALA A 687 4.60 6.20 -15.00
CA ALA A 687 5.83 5.91 -15.73
C ALA A 687 7.04 6.57 -15.06
N LEU A 688 8.20 5.95 -15.21
CA LEU A 688 9.48 6.59 -14.90
C LEU A 688 10.13 7.03 -16.21
N LEU A 689 10.43 8.32 -16.29
CA LEU A 689 11.13 8.95 -17.40
C LEU A 689 12.57 9.19 -17.02
N ARG A 690 13.50 8.51 -17.69
CA ARG A 690 14.93 8.80 -17.64
C ARG A 690 15.26 9.78 -18.74
N ILE A 691 15.94 10.86 -18.39
CA ILE A 691 16.51 11.81 -19.34
C ILE A 691 18.02 11.65 -19.29
N ARG A 692 18.58 11.14 -20.39
CA ARG A 692 20.02 10.98 -20.55
C ARG A 692 20.64 12.32 -20.86
N THR A 693 21.48 12.79 -19.96
CA THR A 693 22.18 14.06 -20.11
C THR A 693 23.51 13.89 -20.87
N ALA A 694 24.23 14.98 -21.13
CA ALA A 694 25.50 14.94 -21.79
C ALA A 694 26.52 14.09 -21.01
N LYS A 695 27.45 13.42 -21.74
CA LYS A 695 28.47 12.55 -21.16
C LYS A 695 29.23 13.22 -20.01
N GLY A 696 29.25 12.52 -18.86
CA GLY A 696 29.92 12.99 -17.64
C GLY A 696 29.01 13.74 -16.68
N LYS A 697 27.70 13.89 -16.96
CA LYS A 697 26.68 14.39 -16.05
C LYS A 697 25.77 13.25 -15.62
N GLN A 698 25.13 13.41 -14.45
CA GLN A 698 24.13 12.44 -13.93
C GLN A 698 22.84 12.55 -14.75
N ASP A 699 22.27 11.40 -15.12
CA ASP A 699 20.96 11.36 -15.75
C ASP A 699 19.87 11.83 -14.78
N LEU A 700 18.82 12.40 -15.33
CA LEU A 700 17.67 12.87 -14.56
C LEU A 700 16.55 11.84 -14.62
N VAL A 701 15.79 11.74 -13.53
CA VAL A 701 14.60 10.89 -13.46
C VAL A 701 13.41 11.74 -13.06
N TYR A 702 12.28 11.51 -13.74
CA TYR A 702 10.97 12.06 -13.37
C TYR A 702 9.95 10.94 -13.30
N THR A 703 9.05 11.06 -12.33
CA THR A 703 7.84 10.22 -12.27
C THR A 703 6.70 10.94 -12.95
N LEU A 704 6.07 10.30 -13.92
CA LEU A 704 4.89 10.77 -14.63
C LEU A 704 3.66 10.07 -14.05
N LEU A 705 2.70 10.82 -13.52
CA LEU A 705 1.47 10.32 -12.93
C LEU A 705 0.27 10.83 -13.71
N LEU A 706 -0.43 9.93 -14.39
CA LEU A 706 -1.69 10.22 -15.07
C LEU A 706 -2.82 10.25 -14.04
N ASN A 707 -3.38 11.43 -13.81
CA ASN A 707 -4.53 11.63 -12.93
C ASN A 707 -5.82 11.45 -13.75
N LYS A 708 -6.50 10.34 -13.56
CA LYS A 708 -7.75 10.01 -14.26
C LYS A 708 -8.93 10.74 -13.65
N SER A 709 -9.54 11.65 -14.38
CA SER A 709 -10.76 12.34 -13.95
C SER A 709 -11.97 11.41 -13.97
N LEU A 710 -12.67 11.32 -12.84
CA LEU A 710 -13.88 10.50 -12.71
C LEU A 710 -15.10 11.38 -12.41
N LYS A 711 -16.21 11.16 -13.11
CA LYS A 711 -17.50 11.83 -12.84
C LYS A 711 -17.94 11.69 -11.40
N ASN A 712 -17.75 10.50 -10.86
CA ASN A 712 -18.21 10.13 -9.52
C ASN A 712 -17.23 9.13 -8.89
N VAL A 713 -17.08 9.18 -7.59
CA VAL A 713 -16.46 8.14 -6.76
C VAL A 713 -17.54 7.32 -6.05
N SER A 714 -17.17 6.31 -5.28
CA SER A 714 -18.13 5.45 -4.54
C SER A 714 -18.98 4.49 -5.37
N VAL A 715 -18.73 4.36 -6.66
CA VAL A 715 -19.39 3.34 -7.50
C VAL A 715 -18.46 2.14 -7.65
N PHE A 716 -18.98 0.94 -7.39
CA PHE A 716 -18.18 -0.30 -7.35
C PHE A 716 -17.83 -0.86 -8.74
N ILE A 717 -18.56 -0.50 -9.78
CA ILE A 717 -18.52 -1.14 -11.11
C ILE A 717 -18.28 -0.10 -12.19
N ALA A 718 -17.64 -0.54 -13.29
CA ALA A 718 -17.46 0.22 -14.52
C ALA A 718 -16.77 1.60 -14.29
N GLU A 719 -15.64 1.60 -13.58
CA GLU A 719 -14.91 2.83 -13.34
C GLU A 719 -14.47 3.52 -14.63
N ASP A 720 -13.97 2.75 -15.61
CA ASP A 720 -13.54 3.28 -16.90
C ASP A 720 -14.68 3.96 -17.69
N ALA A 721 -15.92 3.48 -17.56
CA ALA A 721 -17.10 4.11 -18.17
C ALA A 721 -17.45 5.48 -17.53
N ARG A 722 -16.89 5.79 -16.37
CA ARG A 722 -17.09 7.05 -15.65
C ARG A 722 -15.94 8.04 -15.83
N ARG A 723 -14.87 7.63 -16.51
CA ARG A 723 -13.72 8.49 -16.80
C ARG A 723 -14.12 9.61 -17.76
N GLU A 724 -13.73 10.83 -17.41
CA GLU A 724 -13.86 12.03 -18.27
C GLU A 724 -12.49 12.33 -18.87
N ARG A 725 -12.12 11.59 -19.92
CA ARG A 725 -10.77 11.64 -20.52
C ARG A 725 -10.31 13.05 -20.87
N ASP A 726 -11.21 13.90 -21.31
CA ASP A 726 -10.89 15.30 -21.68
C ASP A 726 -10.49 16.17 -20.45
N LEU A 727 -10.70 15.66 -19.23
CA LEU A 727 -10.33 16.32 -17.96
C LEU A 727 -9.16 15.64 -17.25
N ASP A 728 -8.58 14.61 -17.85
CA ASP A 728 -7.38 13.99 -17.29
C ASP A 728 -6.23 14.99 -17.24
N THR A 729 -5.36 14.87 -16.23
CA THR A 729 -4.20 15.74 -16.03
C THR A 729 -2.96 14.89 -15.76
N LEU A 730 -1.81 15.48 -15.97
CA LEU A 730 -0.52 14.87 -15.66
C LEU A 730 0.12 15.57 -14.46
N THR A 731 0.59 14.81 -13.49
CA THR A 731 1.51 15.31 -12.46
C THR A 731 2.90 14.78 -12.74
N VAL A 732 3.88 15.67 -12.79
CA VAL A 732 5.28 15.32 -12.98
C VAL A 732 6.04 15.59 -11.68
N VAL A 733 6.73 14.59 -11.17
CA VAL A 733 7.51 14.70 -9.92
C VAL A 733 8.97 14.39 -10.20
N PRO A 734 9.92 15.27 -9.82
CA PRO A 734 11.34 14.96 -9.92
C PRO A 734 11.70 13.75 -9.05
N GLY A 735 12.51 12.85 -9.60
CA GLY A 735 12.93 11.62 -8.93
C GLY A 735 11.85 10.54 -8.93
N PHE A 736 11.84 9.75 -7.87
CA PHE A 736 11.04 8.54 -7.77
C PHE A 736 9.86 8.72 -6.84
N LEU A 737 8.68 8.45 -7.36
CA LEU A 737 7.43 8.36 -6.62
C LEU A 737 6.73 7.06 -7.01
N GLY A 738 6.05 6.42 -6.04
CA GLY A 738 5.38 5.15 -6.28
C GLY A 738 6.24 3.93 -6.00
N SER A 739 5.58 2.76 -6.02
CA SER A 739 6.18 1.47 -5.63
C SER A 739 6.49 0.56 -6.82
N TYR A 740 6.10 0.97 -8.01
CA TYR A 740 6.33 0.24 -9.26
C TYR A 740 6.11 1.16 -10.45
N PRO A 741 6.83 0.97 -11.55
CA PRO A 741 6.48 1.58 -12.83
C PRO A 741 5.46 0.72 -13.58
N ASN A 742 4.49 1.35 -14.24
CA ASN A 742 3.74 0.71 -15.29
C ASN A 742 4.52 0.69 -16.60
N PHE A 743 5.49 1.61 -16.77
CA PHE A 743 6.36 1.66 -17.92
C PHE A 743 7.62 2.49 -17.66
N PHE A 744 8.68 2.27 -18.45
CA PHE A 744 9.88 3.08 -18.47
C PHE A 744 9.99 3.81 -19.81
N PHE A 745 10.31 5.10 -19.75
CA PHE A 745 10.79 5.88 -20.88
C PHE A 745 12.27 6.24 -20.70
N ASP A 746 13.02 6.21 -21.80
CA ASP A 746 14.45 6.51 -21.83
C ASP A 746 14.73 7.45 -23.01
N VAL A 747 14.98 8.72 -22.71
CA VAL A 747 14.99 9.81 -23.68
C VAL A 747 16.34 10.56 -23.60
N GLN A 748 16.98 10.81 -24.73
CA GLN A 748 18.12 11.72 -24.76
C GLN A 748 17.63 13.15 -24.49
N GLN A 749 18.39 13.97 -23.76
CA GLN A 749 18.00 15.36 -23.48
C GLN A 749 17.69 16.15 -24.76
N ALA A 750 18.40 15.91 -25.83
CA ALA A 750 18.18 16.56 -27.11
C ALA A 750 16.86 16.14 -27.80
N GLU A 751 16.34 14.97 -27.48
CA GLU A 751 15.09 14.40 -28.05
C GLU A 751 13.86 14.72 -27.18
N LEU A 752 14.03 15.37 -26.03
CA LEU A 752 12.94 15.67 -25.13
C LEU A 752 11.83 16.52 -25.77
N PRO A 753 12.12 17.54 -26.60
CA PRO A 753 11.09 18.27 -27.35
C PRO A 753 10.29 17.37 -28.29
N GLU A 754 10.95 16.43 -28.96
CA GLU A 754 10.29 15.46 -29.84
C GLU A 754 9.40 14.50 -29.05
N PHE A 755 9.89 13.98 -27.91
CA PHE A 755 9.10 13.15 -26.99
C PHE A 755 7.81 13.87 -26.56
N ILE A 756 7.89 15.13 -26.13
CA ILE A 756 6.74 15.93 -25.69
C ILE A 756 5.77 16.18 -26.85
N SER A 757 6.30 16.61 -28.00
CA SER A 757 5.48 16.82 -29.21
C SER A 757 4.81 15.53 -29.67
N ALA A 758 5.50 14.41 -29.50
CA ALA A 758 4.97 13.11 -29.82
C ALA A 758 3.76 12.71 -28.95
N ILE A 759 3.71 13.11 -27.71
CA ILE A 759 2.57 12.86 -26.82
C ILE A 759 1.37 13.73 -27.22
N GLN A 760 1.56 14.96 -27.66
CA GLN A 760 0.53 15.95 -27.94
C GLN A 760 -0.34 15.66 -29.20
N GLN A 761 0.09 14.78 -30.09
CA GLN A 761 -0.54 14.60 -31.39
C GLN A 761 -1.46 13.39 -31.41
N ASP A 762 -2.62 13.50 -32.12
CA ASP A 762 -3.41 12.34 -32.50
C ASP A 762 -2.61 11.44 -33.45
N ARG A 763 -2.60 10.14 -33.22
CA ARG A 763 -1.73 9.21 -33.90
C ARG A 763 -2.43 7.97 -34.44
N SER A 764 -1.95 7.51 -35.57
CA SER A 764 -2.23 6.17 -36.08
C SER A 764 -1.57 5.08 -35.23
N THR A 765 -2.01 3.85 -35.38
CA THR A 765 -1.42 2.68 -34.70
C THR A 765 0.10 2.56 -34.97
N ASP A 766 0.53 2.84 -36.20
CA ASP A 766 1.94 2.74 -36.61
C ASP A 766 2.80 3.82 -35.93
N GLU A 767 2.26 5.03 -35.76
CA GLU A 767 2.95 6.13 -35.06
C GLU A 767 3.05 5.87 -33.56
N ILE A 768 2.03 5.23 -32.96
CA ILE A 768 2.06 4.78 -31.56
C ILE A 768 3.15 3.72 -31.39
N ASP A 769 3.25 2.75 -32.30
CA ASP A 769 4.31 1.74 -32.25
C ASP A 769 5.70 2.36 -32.40
N ALA A 770 5.85 3.33 -33.31
CA ALA A 770 7.09 4.06 -33.52
C ALA A 770 7.50 4.86 -32.26
N PHE A 771 6.54 5.52 -31.57
CA PHE A 771 6.78 6.25 -30.33
C PHE A 771 7.36 5.32 -29.23
N TYR A 772 6.69 4.19 -28.98
CA TYR A 772 7.18 3.26 -27.95
C TYR A 772 8.48 2.55 -28.37
N LYS A 773 8.73 2.38 -29.66
CA LYS A 773 10.00 1.84 -30.16
C LYS A 773 11.16 2.81 -29.95
N GLN A 774 10.90 4.11 -30.09
CA GLN A 774 11.94 5.15 -29.96
C GLN A 774 12.22 5.49 -28.50
N PHE A 775 11.18 5.67 -27.68
CA PHE A 775 11.31 6.24 -26.34
C PHE A 775 11.01 5.25 -25.21
N GLY A 776 10.33 4.15 -25.50
CA GLY A 776 9.86 3.20 -24.51
C GLY A 776 10.76 1.99 -24.32
N ILE A 777 10.79 1.46 -23.11
CA ILE A 777 11.47 0.20 -22.81
C ILE A 777 10.43 -0.93 -22.78
N ARG A 778 10.26 -1.63 -23.88
CA ARG A 778 9.31 -2.74 -24.00
C ARG A 778 9.78 -4.00 -23.25
N ARG A 779 8.84 -4.88 -22.88
CA ARG A 779 9.14 -6.19 -22.30
C ARG A 779 10.02 -7.08 -23.21
N THR A 780 9.94 -6.88 -24.53
CA THR A 780 10.75 -7.57 -25.53
C THR A 780 12.13 -6.97 -25.75
N ASN A 781 12.42 -5.80 -25.13
CA ASN A 781 13.74 -5.19 -25.27
C ASN A 781 14.82 -6.11 -24.65
N PRO A 782 15.85 -6.54 -25.39
CA PRO A 782 16.90 -7.41 -24.85
C PRO A 782 17.62 -6.82 -23.65
N GLU A 783 17.71 -5.48 -23.56
CA GLU A 783 18.39 -4.74 -22.49
C GLU A 783 17.47 -4.36 -21.34
N ILE A 784 16.20 -4.83 -21.31
CA ILE A 784 15.24 -4.42 -20.27
C ILE A 784 15.78 -4.68 -18.87
N TRP A 785 16.48 -5.79 -18.64
CA TRP A 785 17.08 -6.07 -17.34
C TRP A 785 18.14 -5.07 -16.92
N ALA A 786 18.93 -4.57 -17.86
CA ALA A 786 19.92 -3.51 -17.59
C ALA A 786 19.21 -2.19 -17.21
N HIS A 787 18.11 -1.86 -17.87
CA HIS A 787 17.28 -0.71 -17.49
C HIS A 787 16.64 -0.87 -16.11
N VAL A 788 16.06 -2.03 -15.82
CA VAL A 788 15.46 -2.34 -14.51
C VAL A 788 16.51 -2.23 -13.39
N ASP A 789 17.70 -2.80 -13.60
CA ASP A 789 18.81 -2.74 -12.65
C ASP A 789 19.25 -1.28 -12.43
N TRP A 790 19.35 -0.49 -13.50
CA TRP A 790 19.69 0.92 -13.40
C TRP A 790 18.65 1.73 -12.62
N PHE A 791 17.36 1.56 -12.93
CA PHE A 791 16.28 2.26 -12.22
C PHE A 791 16.22 1.88 -10.75
N ASN A 792 16.38 0.59 -10.40
CA ASN A 792 16.43 0.15 -9.00
C ASN A 792 17.65 0.74 -8.26
N ALA A 793 18.83 0.82 -8.91
CA ALA A 793 20.01 1.43 -8.31
C ALA A 793 19.80 2.93 -8.04
N GLN A 794 19.27 3.67 -9.03
CA GLN A 794 18.93 5.10 -8.85
C GLN A 794 17.84 5.32 -7.81
N HIS A 795 16.84 4.44 -7.75
CA HIS A 795 15.80 4.48 -6.72
C HIS A 795 16.40 4.30 -5.33
N LYS A 796 17.31 3.35 -5.17
CA LYS A 796 18.00 3.10 -3.90
C LYS A 796 18.86 4.32 -3.50
N GLU A 797 19.57 4.93 -4.43
CA GLU A 797 20.36 6.14 -4.18
C GLU A 797 19.47 7.32 -3.76
N TYR A 798 18.32 7.49 -4.43
CA TYR A 798 17.39 8.60 -4.19
C TYR A 798 16.60 8.45 -2.88
N ARG A 799 16.11 7.23 -2.55
CA ARG A 799 15.21 6.98 -1.43
C ARG A 799 15.89 6.39 -0.19
N GLY A 800 17.15 5.95 -0.31
CA GLY A 800 17.91 5.34 0.79
C GLY A 800 17.18 4.15 1.42
N ILE A 801 17.00 4.19 2.74
CA ILE A 801 16.29 3.14 3.49
C ILE A 801 14.83 2.97 3.10
N ASN A 802 14.22 3.96 2.44
CA ASN A 802 12.82 3.90 1.99
C ASN A 802 12.65 3.24 0.63
N ALA A 803 13.73 2.82 -0.02
CA ALA A 803 13.68 2.13 -1.30
C ALA A 803 13.57 0.62 -1.13
N GLY A 804 12.69 -0.01 -1.92
CA GLY A 804 12.66 -1.44 -2.18
C GLY A 804 12.78 -1.71 -3.67
N LEU A 805 12.88 -2.98 -4.07
CA LEU A 805 12.87 -3.36 -5.48
C LEU A 805 11.48 -3.11 -6.09
N PHE A 806 11.45 -2.68 -7.33
CA PHE A 806 10.20 -2.48 -8.06
C PHE A 806 9.49 -3.80 -8.38
N ASP A 807 8.17 -3.80 -8.26
CA ASP A 807 7.28 -4.86 -8.72
C ASP A 807 7.00 -4.69 -10.23
N LEU A 808 7.36 -5.68 -11.04
CA LEU A 808 7.14 -5.67 -12.49
C LEU A 808 5.87 -6.42 -12.94
N ASN A 809 5.06 -6.94 -12.00
CA ASN A 809 3.75 -7.49 -12.35
C ASN A 809 2.81 -6.42 -12.96
N ARG A 810 3.08 -5.15 -12.68
CA ARG A 810 2.32 -3.99 -13.16
C ARG A 810 2.93 -3.33 -14.40
N TYR A 811 3.99 -3.90 -14.94
CA TYR A 811 4.64 -3.38 -16.13
C TYR A 811 3.82 -3.71 -17.38
N HIS A 812 3.44 -2.70 -18.19
CA HIS A 812 2.53 -2.85 -19.30
C HIS A 812 3.21 -3.43 -20.56
N ASN A 813 2.43 -3.93 -21.49
CA ASN A 813 2.81 -4.36 -22.82
C ASN A 813 2.37 -3.30 -23.84
N LEU A 814 3.10 -2.21 -23.97
CA LEU A 814 2.79 -1.05 -24.82
C LEU A 814 3.56 -1.07 -26.13
#